data_dce532128432d67d0b881cc3b05f4786
#
_entry.id   dce532128432d67d0b881cc3b05f4786
#
_cell.length_a   1.000
_cell.length_b   1.000
_cell.length_c   1.000
_cell.angle_alpha   90.00
_cell.angle_beta   90.00
_cell.angle_gamma   90.00
#
_symmetry.space_group_name_H-M   'P 1'
#
loop_
_entity.id
_entity.type
_entity.pdbx_description
1 polymer ?
#
loop_
_entity_poly.entity_id
_entity_poly.type
_entity_poly.pdbx_seq_one_letter_code
_entity_poly.pdbx_strand_id
1 'polypeptide(L)'
;MTTDGYDPQEHAEQIDAVRAVAREALERESDWSALAQAGLLGLGIPEEHGGDGLGLLEVGVLLREAGTRARHLPLWETLVCGGLVLAAHGTDAQRKELLPGIVSGEVVLSPALREVGTPLTAAPTTTYAEGRVSGRKISVSHAADAARLLVTARDGDLTVVALVDPQGPGVRLEASPTSARVDRHTVVLEDAPAELLEGDAARSLLDHAVAGLCMIGAGLLAGARDLTAGYVKGRTQFGRSLAEFQAVAMQVADVYIASRTTDLAADNATWRVAEGLDASDDLAVAAYWLCTEGPKALRTCHHLHGGMGVDETYPLHHYFSWVTDLVHDLDTVAADVPVERAETKNLELTEAQRALKAEVRAYFSGLAAENEHRDSTAEGARDRHGETYQRVIRQMGTDGWMGVGWPKEYGGHGLGEVEQTIFANEAQWADVHLPAVTLQTVGPTLIRYGTEKQKEMFLGRILAGDVHFAIGYSEPDAGTDLASLRTTARRDGDHYVVNGQKLWTTGGHQADYLWLAVRTDPDAPKHKGISILIVDTSDPGYSWTPIITADGSHHVNATYFNDVRVPVDMLVGEENQGWKLITTQLNHERVMLGPAGRIEGLRDKVAAWLGERDLLERPDVREVLGRVTAAFRVNELLNWEVARAAATGELSVADASSSKVFAADQVQHLSADLVGLVHRYGDPGEPATAQLMAYLDAQAKRNLVLTFGGGVQEVQRELIGMFGLQMPRVPR
;
A
#
# COMPACT_ATOMS: atom_id res chain seq x y z
N MET A 1 -20.67 -20.94 2.04
CA MET A 1 -21.73 -20.41 1.18
C MET A 1 -21.08 -20.13 -0.14
N THR A 2 -21.59 -20.67 -1.21
CA THR A 2 -21.09 -20.53 -2.58
C THR A 2 -21.31 -19.10 -3.03
N THR A 3 -20.28 -18.50 -3.61
CA THR A 3 -20.25 -17.13 -4.15
C THR A 3 -21.06 -16.99 -5.47
N ASP A 4 -22.22 -17.62 -5.54
CA ASP A 4 -23.14 -17.49 -6.67
C ASP A 4 -23.98 -16.21 -6.46
N GLY A 5 -23.40 -15.06 -6.85
CA GLY A 5 -24.12 -13.78 -6.81
C GLY A 5 -23.26 -12.52 -6.71
N TYR A 6 -21.97 -12.62 -6.44
CA TYR A 6 -21.10 -11.44 -6.46
C TYR A 6 -20.59 -11.18 -7.89
N ASP A 7 -21.14 -10.17 -8.54
CA ASP A 7 -20.58 -9.60 -9.76
C ASP A 7 -19.74 -8.36 -9.39
N PRO A 8 -18.41 -8.42 -9.50
CA PRO A 8 -17.54 -7.28 -9.17
C PRO A 8 -17.86 -6.01 -9.97
N GLN A 9 -18.40 -6.16 -11.19
CA GLN A 9 -18.75 -5.03 -12.04
C GLN A 9 -20.05 -4.37 -11.59
N GLU A 10 -21.07 -5.16 -11.25
CA GLU A 10 -22.34 -4.65 -10.72
C GLU A 10 -22.13 -3.94 -9.38
N HIS A 11 -21.29 -4.51 -8.49
CA HIS A 11 -20.94 -3.89 -7.21
C HIS A 11 -20.16 -2.57 -7.40
N ALA A 12 -19.22 -2.50 -8.35
CA ALA A 12 -18.51 -1.26 -8.66
C ALA A 12 -19.45 -0.17 -9.17
N GLU A 13 -20.41 -0.51 -10.04
CA GLU A 13 -21.43 0.42 -10.54
C GLU A 13 -22.32 0.94 -9.40
N GLN A 14 -22.68 0.07 -8.45
CA GLN A 14 -23.46 0.44 -7.25
C GLN A 14 -22.71 1.41 -6.34
N ILE A 15 -21.46 1.11 -6.05
CA ILE A 15 -20.57 2.00 -5.27
C ILE A 15 -20.43 3.37 -5.94
N ASP A 16 -20.26 3.41 -7.26
CA ASP A 16 -20.15 4.67 -8.01
C ASP A 16 -21.47 5.46 -8.03
N ALA A 17 -22.61 4.78 -8.10
CA ALA A 17 -23.92 5.41 -7.99
C ALA A 17 -24.13 6.05 -6.60
N VAL A 18 -23.85 5.33 -5.51
CA VAL A 18 -23.90 5.85 -4.14
C VAL A 18 -22.96 7.05 -3.99
N ARG A 19 -21.73 6.95 -4.51
CA ARG A 19 -20.75 8.03 -4.48
C ARG A 19 -21.26 9.30 -5.17
N ALA A 20 -21.89 9.15 -6.34
CA ALA A 20 -22.43 10.28 -7.10
C ALA A 20 -23.54 11.00 -6.31
N VAL A 21 -24.50 10.27 -5.75
CA VAL A 21 -25.59 10.81 -4.95
C VAL A 21 -25.08 11.47 -3.67
N ALA A 22 -24.13 10.79 -2.98
CA ALA A 22 -23.52 11.33 -1.76
C ALA A 22 -22.78 12.66 -2.03
N ARG A 23 -22.04 12.76 -3.14
CA ARG A 23 -21.36 13.99 -3.56
C ARG A 23 -22.34 15.12 -3.78
N GLU A 24 -23.38 14.89 -4.57
CA GLU A 24 -24.38 15.91 -4.85
C GLU A 24 -25.10 16.37 -3.59
N ALA A 25 -25.50 15.44 -2.73
CA ALA A 25 -26.17 15.76 -1.48
C ALA A 25 -25.28 16.55 -0.52
N LEU A 26 -23.99 16.21 -0.39
CA LEU A 26 -23.06 16.87 0.54
C LEU A 26 -22.45 18.18 0.00
N GLU A 27 -22.55 18.47 -1.30
CA GLU A 27 -22.11 19.75 -1.88
C GLU A 27 -23.06 20.92 -1.60
N ARG A 28 -24.36 20.68 -1.42
CA ARG A 28 -25.42 21.69 -1.28
C ARG A 28 -25.63 22.11 0.17
N GLU A 29 -24.66 22.41 0.99
CA GLU A 29 -24.87 22.74 2.42
C GLU A 29 -26.00 21.92 3.09
N SER A 30 -26.05 20.64 2.76
CA SER A 30 -27.14 19.75 3.15
C SER A 30 -27.10 19.52 4.65
N ASP A 31 -28.24 19.66 5.27
CA ASP A 31 -28.47 19.23 6.65
C ASP A 31 -28.86 17.74 6.68
N TRP A 32 -29.06 17.21 7.87
CA TRP A 32 -29.46 15.83 8.09
C TRP A 32 -30.76 15.47 7.33
N SER A 33 -31.72 16.40 7.22
CA SER A 33 -32.99 16.18 6.54
C SER A 33 -32.84 16.03 5.01
N ALA A 34 -31.88 16.72 4.41
CA ALA A 34 -31.59 16.57 2.99
C ALA A 34 -30.99 15.21 2.65
N LEU A 35 -30.18 14.62 3.54
CA LEU A 35 -29.69 13.24 3.36
C LEU A 35 -30.82 12.22 3.46
N ALA A 36 -31.78 12.42 4.38
CA ALA A 36 -32.96 11.59 4.45
C ALA A 36 -33.79 11.65 3.16
N GLN A 37 -34.04 12.86 2.63
CA GLN A 37 -34.78 13.05 1.37
C GLN A 37 -34.06 12.45 0.16
N ALA A 38 -32.73 12.38 0.18
CA ALA A 38 -31.91 11.73 -0.85
C ALA A 38 -31.85 10.20 -0.70
N GLY A 39 -32.49 9.61 0.32
CA GLY A 39 -32.46 8.18 0.61
C GLY A 39 -31.17 7.69 1.28
N LEU A 40 -30.19 8.56 1.50
CA LEU A 40 -28.86 8.16 1.97
C LEU A 40 -28.83 7.62 3.40
N LEU A 41 -29.83 7.94 4.22
CA LEU A 41 -29.94 7.41 5.58
C LEU A 41 -30.51 5.99 5.62
N GLY A 42 -31.12 5.53 4.53
CA GLY A 42 -31.68 4.19 4.38
C GLY A 42 -30.71 3.14 3.81
N LEU A 43 -29.52 3.53 3.35
CA LEU A 43 -28.61 2.66 2.59
C LEU A 43 -28.39 1.28 3.25
N GLY A 44 -28.04 1.25 4.55
CA GLY A 44 -27.75 0.02 5.28
C GLY A 44 -28.95 -0.57 6.05
N ILE A 45 -30.15 -0.01 5.89
CA ILE A 45 -31.35 -0.48 6.57
C ILE A 45 -32.10 -1.47 5.68
N PRO A 46 -32.57 -2.62 6.24
CA PRO A 46 -33.31 -3.60 5.46
C PRO A 46 -34.58 -3.01 4.80
N GLU A 47 -34.93 -3.50 3.60
CA GLU A 47 -36.09 -3.06 2.82
C GLU A 47 -37.42 -3.16 3.60
N GLU A 48 -37.57 -4.17 4.46
CA GLU A 48 -38.77 -4.36 5.32
C GLU A 48 -38.95 -3.23 6.34
N HIS A 49 -37.90 -2.44 6.59
CA HIS A 49 -37.91 -1.26 7.46
C HIS A 49 -37.79 0.05 6.67
N GLY A 50 -37.94 0.00 5.34
CA GLY A 50 -37.97 1.16 4.44
C GLY A 50 -36.62 1.63 3.94
N GLY A 51 -35.55 0.87 4.10
CA GLY A 51 -34.22 1.14 3.56
C GLY A 51 -33.95 0.42 2.24
N ASP A 52 -32.69 0.45 1.78
CA ASP A 52 -32.23 -0.12 0.51
C ASP A 52 -31.59 -1.52 0.69
N GLY A 53 -31.38 -1.99 1.92
CA GLY A 53 -30.81 -3.30 2.22
C GLY A 53 -29.35 -3.48 1.80
N LEU A 54 -28.62 -2.38 1.59
CA LEU A 54 -27.19 -2.40 1.26
C LEU A 54 -26.32 -2.63 2.52
N GLY A 55 -25.00 -2.59 2.38
CA GLY A 55 -24.10 -2.96 3.45
C GLY A 55 -23.18 -1.84 3.94
N LEU A 56 -22.19 -2.28 4.74
CA LEU A 56 -21.18 -1.39 5.29
C LEU A 56 -20.31 -0.73 4.19
N LEU A 57 -20.12 -1.37 3.04
CA LEU A 57 -19.33 -0.82 1.95
C LEU A 57 -19.95 0.47 1.38
N GLU A 58 -21.25 0.44 1.10
CA GLU A 58 -21.99 1.58 0.55
C GLU A 58 -22.13 2.71 1.57
N VAL A 59 -22.42 2.36 2.83
CA VAL A 59 -22.44 3.34 3.93
C VAL A 59 -21.02 3.93 4.12
N GLY A 60 -19.96 3.12 3.99
CA GLY A 60 -18.57 3.55 4.04
C GLY A 60 -18.23 4.59 2.98
N VAL A 61 -18.78 4.45 1.76
CA VAL A 61 -18.62 5.46 0.70
C VAL A 61 -19.24 6.81 1.12
N LEU A 62 -20.42 6.79 1.72
CA LEU A 62 -21.05 8.02 2.23
C LEU A 62 -20.20 8.66 3.34
N LEU A 63 -19.65 7.88 4.27
CA LEU A 63 -18.74 8.38 5.31
C LEU A 63 -17.49 9.02 4.72
N ARG A 64 -16.87 8.38 3.71
CA ARG A 64 -15.71 8.91 3.01
C ARG A 64 -16.01 10.23 2.32
N GLU A 65 -17.13 10.35 1.63
CA GLU A 65 -17.54 11.59 0.96
C GLU A 65 -17.84 12.71 1.97
N ALA A 66 -18.39 12.38 3.14
CA ALA A 66 -18.56 13.35 4.24
C ALA A 66 -17.20 13.80 4.80
N GLY A 67 -16.26 12.86 5.00
CA GLY A 67 -14.89 13.17 5.40
C GLY A 67 -14.16 14.06 4.38
N THR A 68 -14.29 13.76 3.08
CA THR A 68 -13.68 14.56 1.98
C THR A 68 -14.11 16.04 2.03
N ARG A 69 -15.28 16.34 2.56
CA ARG A 69 -15.82 17.70 2.72
C ARG A 69 -15.75 18.23 4.14
N ALA A 70 -15.15 17.45 5.05
CA ALA A 70 -15.12 17.74 6.49
C ALA A 70 -16.52 18.07 7.07
N ARG A 71 -17.56 17.31 6.66
CA ARG A 71 -18.95 17.47 7.12
C ARG A 71 -19.23 16.61 8.33
N HIS A 72 -19.35 17.24 9.50
CA HIS A 72 -19.74 16.60 10.75
C HIS A 72 -21.26 16.40 10.80
N LEU A 73 -21.70 15.20 10.49
CA LEU A 73 -23.09 14.74 10.60
C LEU A 73 -23.09 13.41 11.36
N PRO A 74 -24.16 13.04 12.08
CA PRO A 74 -24.19 11.80 12.86
C PRO A 74 -24.30 10.52 12.01
N LEU A 75 -23.54 10.47 10.91
CA LEU A 75 -23.56 9.36 9.95
C LEU A 75 -22.93 8.10 10.52
N TRP A 76 -21.74 8.24 11.07
CA TRP A 76 -21.02 7.11 11.68
C TRP A 76 -21.78 6.57 12.88
N GLU A 77 -22.29 7.45 13.73
CA GLU A 77 -23.00 7.12 14.94
C GLU A 77 -24.31 6.39 14.62
N THR A 78 -25.08 6.95 13.70
CA THR A 78 -26.45 6.50 13.43
C THR A 78 -26.48 5.36 12.44
N LEU A 79 -25.73 5.45 11.31
CA LEU A 79 -25.84 4.43 10.26
C LEU A 79 -24.96 3.23 10.54
N VAL A 80 -23.69 3.45 10.90
CA VAL A 80 -22.71 2.38 11.07
C VAL A 80 -22.86 1.71 12.44
N CYS A 81 -22.70 2.50 13.51
CA CYS A 81 -22.79 1.97 14.87
C CYS A 81 -24.21 1.66 15.32
N GLY A 82 -25.18 2.41 14.84
CA GLY A 82 -26.61 2.25 15.17
C GLY A 82 -27.33 1.32 14.21
N GLY A 83 -27.58 1.78 12.98
CA GLY A 83 -28.45 1.14 12.00
C GLY A 83 -28.01 -0.28 11.60
N LEU A 84 -26.74 -0.45 11.16
CA LEU A 84 -26.22 -1.76 10.75
C LEU A 84 -26.19 -2.75 11.92
N VAL A 85 -25.74 -2.31 13.10
CA VAL A 85 -25.67 -3.19 14.29
C VAL A 85 -27.06 -3.55 14.81
N LEU A 86 -27.99 -2.60 14.84
CA LEU A 86 -29.36 -2.84 15.23
C LEU A 86 -30.10 -3.75 14.24
N ALA A 87 -29.88 -3.59 12.95
CA ALA A 87 -30.44 -4.48 11.92
C ALA A 87 -30.01 -5.93 12.11
N ALA A 88 -28.74 -6.14 12.48
CA ALA A 88 -28.16 -7.48 12.69
C ALA A 88 -28.53 -8.08 14.06
N HIS A 89 -28.53 -7.28 15.11
CA HIS A 89 -28.54 -7.75 16.50
C HIS A 89 -29.72 -7.24 17.35
N GLY A 90 -30.58 -6.37 16.82
CA GLY A 90 -31.76 -5.90 17.52
C GLY A 90 -32.84 -6.97 17.61
N THR A 91 -33.68 -6.94 18.64
CA THR A 91 -34.94 -7.68 18.67
C THR A 91 -35.90 -7.14 17.61
N ASP A 92 -36.90 -7.93 17.22
CA ASP A 92 -37.95 -7.46 16.29
C ASP A 92 -38.66 -6.19 16.76
N ALA A 93 -38.83 -6.02 18.06
CA ALA A 93 -39.43 -4.81 18.65
C ALA A 93 -38.53 -3.60 18.47
N GLN A 94 -37.24 -3.73 18.79
CA GLN A 94 -36.25 -2.67 18.66
C GLN A 94 -36.05 -2.26 17.19
N ARG A 95 -35.96 -3.22 16.25
CA ARG A 95 -35.88 -2.94 14.81
C ARG A 95 -37.09 -2.14 14.31
N LYS A 96 -38.31 -2.57 14.65
CA LYS A 96 -39.55 -1.89 14.27
C LYS A 96 -39.71 -0.50 14.89
N GLU A 97 -39.19 -0.27 16.10
CA GLU A 97 -39.25 1.01 16.79
C GLU A 97 -38.27 2.02 16.18
N LEU A 98 -37.02 1.60 15.89
CA LEU A 98 -35.93 2.54 15.63
C LEU A 98 -35.54 2.66 14.15
N LEU A 99 -35.52 1.55 13.38
CA LEU A 99 -35.00 1.58 12.02
C LEU A 99 -35.77 2.49 11.04
N PRO A 100 -37.12 2.52 11.03
CA PRO A 100 -37.85 3.44 10.14
C PRO A 100 -37.59 4.92 10.47
N GLY A 101 -37.37 5.24 11.74
CA GLY A 101 -37.02 6.60 12.16
C GLY A 101 -35.62 7.03 11.73
N ILE A 102 -34.67 6.09 11.59
CA ILE A 102 -33.36 6.36 10.98
C ILE A 102 -33.53 6.74 9.52
N VAL A 103 -34.29 5.96 8.75
CA VAL A 103 -34.53 6.22 7.32
C VAL A 103 -35.19 7.59 7.11
N SER A 104 -36.17 7.95 7.94
CA SER A 104 -36.80 9.27 7.87
C SER A 104 -35.93 10.43 8.39
N GLY A 105 -34.85 10.13 9.11
CA GLY A 105 -33.99 11.11 9.76
C GLY A 105 -34.51 11.63 11.11
N GLU A 106 -35.59 11.04 11.64
CA GLU A 106 -36.17 11.42 12.95
C GLU A 106 -35.41 10.81 14.12
N VAL A 107 -34.73 9.67 13.90
CA VAL A 107 -33.98 8.95 14.93
C VAL A 107 -32.48 9.09 14.66
N VAL A 108 -31.77 9.59 15.67
CA VAL A 108 -30.30 9.56 15.75
C VAL A 108 -29.92 8.56 16.85
N LEU A 109 -28.93 7.72 16.58
CA LEU A 109 -28.35 6.81 17.55
C LEU A 109 -26.89 7.21 17.81
N SER A 110 -26.35 6.89 18.99
CA SER A 110 -24.95 7.17 19.29
C SER A 110 -24.28 6.04 20.06
N PRO A 111 -23.05 5.64 19.67
CA PRO A 111 -22.26 4.64 20.39
C PRO A 111 -21.57 5.26 21.60
N ALA A 112 -21.62 4.58 22.74
CA ALA A 112 -20.92 4.93 23.96
C ALA A 112 -19.91 3.81 24.29
N LEU A 113 -18.71 3.88 23.68
CA LEU A 113 -17.71 2.82 23.69
C LEU A 113 -16.58 3.08 24.69
N ARG A 114 -15.99 4.28 24.66
CA ARG A 114 -14.74 4.61 25.34
C ARG A 114 -14.89 4.80 26.85
N GLU A 115 -13.88 4.34 27.58
CA GLU A 115 -13.73 4.53 29.03
C GLU A 115 -12.33 5.03 29.37
N VAL A 116 -12.19 5.69 30.52
CA VAL A 116 -10.91 6.23 30.97
C VAL A 116 -9.92 5.08 31.27
N GLY A 117 -8.80 5.06 30.53
CA GLY A 117 -7.73 4.08 30.77
C GLY A 117 -8.03 2.65 30.34
N THR A 118 -9.15 2.40 29.65
CA THR A 118 -9.54 1.07 29.15
C THR A 118 -9.43 1.05 27.64
N PRO A 119 -8.62 0.15 27.03
CA PRO A 119 -8.61 -0.06 25.58
C PRO A 119 -9.99 -0.43 25.04
N LEU A 120 -10.31 0.00 23.82
CA LEU A 120 -11.60 -0.37 23.16
C LEU A 120 -11.78 -1.87 22.98
N THR A 121 -10.67 -2.58 22.80
CA THR A 121 -10.62 -4.04 22.62
C THR A 121 -10.70 -4.83 23.94
N ALA A 122 -10.56 -4.15 25.09
CA ALA A 122 -10.65 -4.78 26.40
C ALA A 122 -12.10 -4.80 26.93
N ALA A 123 -12.37 -5.70 27.88
CA ALA A 123 -13.66 -5.73 28.55
C ALA A 123 -13.95 -4.40 29.26
N PRO A 124 -15.14 -3.80 29.08
CA PRO A 124 -15.48 -2.51 29.69
C PRO A 124 -15.58 -2.58 31.21
N THR A 125 -15.33 -1.48 31.88
CA THR A 125 -15.57 -1.32 33.34
C THR A 125 -17.02 -1.00 33.66
N THR A 126 -17.77 -0.42 32.69
CA THR A 126 -19.22 -0.24 32.77
C THR A 126 -19.89 -1.60 32.92
N THR A 127 -20.85 -1.75 33.84
CA THR A 127 -21.51 -3.02 34.15
C THR A 127 -22.99 -3.00 33.78
N TYR A 128 -23.49 -4.16 33.37
CA TYR A 128 -24.91 -4.42 33.17
C TYR A 128 -25.36 -5.48 34.18
N ALA A 129 -26.49 -5.25 34.83
CA ALA A 129 -27.13 -6.22 35.69
C ALA A 129 -28.65 -5.96 35.76
N GLU A 130 -29.47 -7.01 35.69
CA GLU A 130 -30.93 -6.95 35.90
C GLU A 130 -31.66 -5.83 35.12
N GLY A 131 -31.28 -5.61 33.83
CA GLY A 131 -31.90 -4.60 32.99
C GLY A 131 -31.38 -3.16 33.26
N ARG A 132 -30.23 -3.00 33.89
CA ARG A 132 -29.67 -1.71 34.28
C ARG A 132 -28.19 -1.62 34.01
N VAL A 133 -27.73 -0.40 33.68
CA VAL A 133 -26.32 -0.11 33.38
C VAL A 133 -25.78 0.91 34.38
N SER A 134 -24.56 0.65 34.87
CA SER A 134 -23.81 1.58 35.72
C SER A 134 -22.37 1.70 35.26
N GLY A 135 -21.88 2.96 35.13
CA GLY A 135 -20.51 3.23 34.67
C GLY A 135 -20.33 4.64 34.10
N ARG A 136 -19.23 4.80 33.36
CA ARG A 136 -18.89 6.11 32.78
C ARG A 136 -18.27 5.93 31.39
N LYS A 137 -18.91 6.52 30.38
CA LYS A 137 -18.41 6.56 29.01
C LYS A 137 -17.93 7.98 28.66
N ILE A 138 -16.85 8.09 27.91
CA ILE A 138 -16.25 9.36 27.50
C ILE A 138 -16.31 9.55 25.99
N SER A 139 -16.23 10.78 25.54
CA SER A 139 -16.20 11.15 24.10
C SER A 139 -17.40 10.65 23.29
N VAL A 140 -18.59 10.60 23.88
CA VAL A 140 -19.81 10.17 23.19
C VAL A 140 -20.35 11.34 22.35
N SER A 141 -20.24 11.23 21.03
CA SER A 141 -20.72 12.25 20.09
C SER A 141 -22.25 12.19 19.97
N HIS A 142 -22.88 13.36 19.73
CA HIS A 142 -24.35 13.48 19.56
C HIS A 142 -25.19 12.84 20.67
N ALA A 143 -24.65 12.69 21.90
CA ALA A 143 -25.35 12.03 23.00
C ALA A 143 -26.61 12.75 23.42
N ALA A 144 -26.64 14.08 23.32
CA ALA A 144 -27.81 14.90 23.72
C ALA A 144 -28.97 14.77 22.74
N ASP A 145 -28.71 14.54 21.47
CA ASP A 145 -29.67 14.44 20.38
C ASP A 145 -30.09 13.00 20.08
N ALA A 146 -29.39 12.00 20.66
CA ALA A 146 -29.65 10.61 20.41
C ALA A 146 -30.97 10.12 21.01
N ALA A 147 -31.76 9.36 20.26
CA ALA A 147 -32.92 8.64 20.77
C ALA A 147 -32.52 7.49 21.69
N ARG A 148 -31.40 6.84 21.39
CA ARG A 148 -30.79 5.78 22.21
C ARG A 148 -29.26 5.84 22.10
N LEU A 149 -28.60 5.49 23.22
CA LEU A 149 -27.17 5.23 23.26
C LEU A 149 -26.92 3.72 23.18
N LEU A 150 -25.96 3.29 22.37
CA LEU A 150 -25.46 1.92 22.33
C LEU A 150 -24.25 1.83 23.28
N VAL A 151 -24.48 1.38 24.49
CA VAL A 151 -23.50 1.34 25.58
C VAL A 151 -22.87 -0.03 25.64
N THR A 152 -21.55 -0.14 25.46
CA THR A 152 -20.82 -1.38 25.77
C THR A 152 -20.73 -1.54 27.29
N ALA A 153 -21.12 -2.72 27.80
CA ALA A 153 -21.12 -3.02 29.23
C ALA A 153 -20.72 -4.49 29.46
N ARG A 154 -20.26 -4.78 30.66
CA ARG A 154 -19.90 -6.13 31.08
C ARG A 154 -21.07 -6.76 31.83
N ASP A 155 -21.53 -7.94 31.39
CA ASP A 155 -22.48 -8.83 32.05
C ASP A 155 -21.77 -10.13 32.43
N GLY A 156 -21.37 -10.27 33.67
CA GLY A 156 -20.46 -11.34 34.10
C GLY A 156 -19.10 -11.26 33.35
N ASP A 157 -18.80 -12.29 32.59
CA ASP A 157 -17.59 -12.37 31.74
C ASP A 157 -17.84 -11.94 30.29
N LEU A 158 -19.08 -11.60 29.93
CA LEU A 158 -19.45 -11.21 28.57
C LEU A 158 -19.44 -9.69 28.41
N THR A 159 -19.02 -9.22 27.23
CA THR A 159 -19.28 -7.85 26.82
C THR A 159 -20.58 -7.82 26.01
N VAL A 160 -21.51 -6.96 26.43
CA VAL A 160 -22.84 -6.78 25.83
C VAL A 160 -23.01 -5.35 25.32
N VAL A 161 -24.01 -5.13 24.47
CA VAL A 161 -24.46 -3.80 24.06
C VAL A 161 -25.84 -3.53 24.61
N ALA A 162 -25.95 -2.46 25.37
CA ALA A 162 -27.19 -2.04 26.02
C ALA A 162 -27.72 -0.75 25.37
N LEU A 163 -28.99 -0.75 24.98
CA LEU A 163 -29.70 0.47 24.54
C LEU A 163 -30.15 1.27 25.75
N VAL A 164 -29.73 2.49 25.88
CA VAL A 164 -30.03 3.41 26.98
C VAL A 164 -30.66 4.68 26.46
N ASP A 165 -31.74 5.15 27.08
CA ASP A 165 -32.31 6.49 26.81
C ASP A 165 -31.43 7.57 27.45
N PRO A 166 -30.81 8.47 26.67
CA PRO A 166 -29.95 9.54 27.23
C PRO A 166 -30.69 10.55 28.09
N GLN A 167 -32.02 10.63 27.99
CA GLN A 167 -32.89 11.48 28.81
C GLN A 167 -33.53 10.70 29.95
N GLY A 168 -33.24 9.39 30.08
CA GLY A 168 -33.80 8.49 31.05
C GLY A 168 -33.26 8.70 32.46
N PRO A 169 -33.93 8.09 33.48
CA PRO A 169 -33.46 8.15 34.86
C PRO A 169 -32.08 7.48 35.00
N GLY A 170 -31.22 8.06 35.84
CA GLY A 170 -29.88 7.55 36.09
C GLY A 170 -28.85 7.92 34.99
N VAL A 171 -29.21 8.73 34.00
CA VAL A 171 -28.29 9.22 32.98
C VAL A 171 -27.98 10.69 33.18
N ARG A 172 -26.71 11.05 33.13
CA ARG A 172 -26.25 12.44 33.20
C ARG A 172 -25.19 12.68 32.11
N LEU A 173 -25.44 13.72 31.33
CA LEU A 173 -24.53 14.15 30.26
C LEU A 173 -23.68 15.34 30.74
N GLU A 174 -22.35 15.21 30.57
CA GLU A 174 -21.38 16.27 30.88
C GLU A 174 -20.66 16.65 29.59
N ALA A 175 -20.76 17.90 29.13
CA ALA A 175 -20.10 18.34 27.90
C ALA A 175 -18.58 18.11 27.95
N SER A 176 -18.03 17.59 26.88
CA SER A 176 -16.60 17.28 26.72
C SER A 176 -15.98 18.12 25.61
N PRO A 177 -14.78 18.70 25.82
CA PRO A 177 -14.10 19.45 24.75
C PRO A 177 -13.61 18.52 23.65
N THR A 178 -13.65 19.00 22.40
CA THR A 178 -13.09 18.32 21.22
C THR A 178 -12.27 19.28 20.38
N SER A 179 -11.34 18.76 19.59
CA SER A 179 -10.56 19.59 18.66
C SER A 179 -11.43 20.12 17.54
N ALA A 180 -12.35 19.31 17.02
CA ALA A 180 -13.27 19.68 15.96
C ALA A 180 -14.45 20.56 16.43
N ARG A 181 -14.56 20.82 17.75
CA ARG A 181 -15.66 21.58 18.36
C ARG A 181 -17.05 20.99 18.06
N VAL A 182 -17.12 19.68 17.92
CA VAL A 182 -18.39 18.96 17.78
C VAL A 182 -18.97 18.63 19.14
N ASP A 183 -20.28 18.42 19.19
CA ASP A 183 -20.97 18.05 20.42
C ASP A 183 -20.56 16.67 20.89
N ARG A 184 -19.84 16.60 22.01
CA ARG A 184 -19.44 15.36 22.68
C ARG A 184 -19.69 15.44 24.18
N HIS A 185 -20.03 14.32 24.77
CA HIS A 185 -20.32 14.22 26.19
C HIS A 185 -19.56 13.09 26.87
N THR A 186 -19.31 13.28 28.14
CA THR A 186 -19.13 12.18 29.08
C THR A 186 -20.50 11.77 29.57
N VAL A 187 -20.83 10.48 29.45
CA VAL A 187 -22.09 9.89 29.87
C VAL A 187 -21.86 9.15 31.20
N VAL A 188 -22.49 9.63 32.25
CA VAL A 188 -22.48 9.01 33.58
C VAL A 188 -23.77 8.22 33.74
N LEU A 189 -23.65 6.93 34.07
CA LEU A 189 -24.74 5.98 34.19
C LEU A 189 -24.81 5.49 35.64
N GLU A 190 -25.90 5.76 36.30
CA GLU A 190 -26.15 5.36 37.69
C GLU A 190 -27.47 4.54 37.75
N ASP A 191 -27.33 3.21 37.62
CA ASP A 191 -28.48 2.31 37.62
C ASP A 191 -29.53 2.66 36.54
N ALA A 192 -29.06 3.05 35.35
CA ALA A 192 -29.86 3.48 34.22
C ALA A 192 -30.59 2.29 33.58
N PRO A 193 -31.90 2.37 33.30
CA PRO A 193 -32.64 1.31 32.61
C PRO A 193 -32.06 1.08 31.21
N ALA A 194 -31.96 -0.19 30.81
CA ALA A 194 -31.35 -0.58 29.55
C ALA A 194 -31.93 -1.87 28.97
N GLU A 195 -31.98 -1.94 27.65
CA GLU A 195 -32.37 -3.16 26.90
C GLU A 195 -31.16 -3.69 26.15
N LEU A 196 -30.98 -5.02 26.16
CA LEU A 196 -29.84 -5.62 25.44
C LEU A 196 -30.13 -5.84 23.95
N LEU A 197 -29.07 -5.73 23.15
CA LEU A 197 -29.03 -6.32 21.83
C LEU A 197 -28.65 -7.81 21.92
N GLU A 198 -29.02 -8.59 20.91
CA GLU A 198 -28.84 -10.05 20.90
C GLU A 198 -27.48 -10.45 20.28
N GLY A 199 -27.06 -11.68 20.56
CA GLY A 199 -25.87 -12.28 19.93
C GLY A 199 -24.55 -11.56 20.23
N ASP A 200 -23.63 -11.56 19.30
CA ASP A 200 -22.31 -10.93 19.44
C ASP A 200 -22.32 -9.45 18.99
N ALA A 201 -23.29 -8.70 19.51
CA ALA A 201 -23.46 -7.29 19.17
C ALA A 201 -22.24 -6.41 19.55
N ALA A 202 -21.52 -6.79 20.61
CA ALA A 202 -20.37 -6.02 21.10
C ALA A 202 -19.20 -6.07 20.12
N ARG A 203 -18.89 -7.24 19.58
CA ARG A 203 -17.86 -7.41 18.56
C ARG A 203 -18.25 -6.70 17.26
N SER A 204 -19.49 -6.93 16.80
CA SER A 204 -20.02 -6.28 15.61
C SER A 204 -19.96 -4.76 15.73
N LEU A 205 -20.39 -4.18 16.86
CA LEU A 205 -20.34 -2.74 17.11
C LEU A 205 -18.91 -2.18 17.06
N LEU A 206 -17.94 -2.88 17.66
CA LEU A 206 -16.55 -2.45 17.67
C LEU A 206 -15.95 -2.47 16.24
N ASP A 207 -16.14 -3.58 15.53
CA ASP A 207 -15.59 -3.74 14.18
C ASP A 207 -16.17 -2.70 13.21
N HIS A 208 -17.48 -2.49 13.24
CA HIS A 208 -18.15 -1.44 12.46
C HIS A 208 -17.69 -0.04 12.86
N ALA A 209 -17.54 0.24 14.14
CA ALA A 209 -17.12 1.54 14.63
C ALA A 209 -15.71 1.89 14.12
N VAL A 210 -14.75 0.99 14.25
CA VAL A 210 -13.36 1.20 13.79
C VAL A 210 -13.30 1.36 12.28
N ALA A 211 -13.98 0.47 11.52
CA ALA A 211 -14.04 0.56 10.06
C ALA A 211 -14.59 1.92 9.62
N GLY A 212 -15.71 2.37 10.19
CA GLY A 212 -16.33 3.66 9.85
C GLY A 212 -15.43 4.86 10.16
N LEU A 213 -14.73 4.87 11.30
CA LEU A 213 -13.78 5.93 11.64
C LEU A 213 -12.58 5.96 10.66
N CYS A 214 -12.09 4.79 10.23
CA CYS A 214 -11.03 4.71 9.22
C CYS A 214 -11.50 5.24 7.86
N MET A 215 -12.76 4.96 7.45
CA MET A 215 -13.35 5.50 6.22
C MET A 215 -13.48 7.03 6.25
N ILE A 216 -13.93 7.60 7.37
CA ILE A 216 -13.95 9.07 7.58
C ILE A 216 -12.54 9.62 7.47
N GLY A 217 -11.57 9.02 8.16
CA GLY A 217 -10.17 9.44 8.15
C GLY A 217 -9.56 9.46 6.74
N ALA A 218 -9.82 8.41 5.95
CA ALA A 218 -9.42 8.35 4.55
C ALA A 218 -10.03 9.50 3.72
N GLY A 219 -11.32 9.78 3.92
CA GLY A 219 -11.98 10.93 3.30
C GLY A 219 -11.37 12.27 3.69
N LEU A 220 -11.07 12.47 4.96
CA LEU A 220 -10.44 13.71 5.47
C LEU A 220 -9.07 13.93 4.82
N LEU A 221 -8.25 12.90 4.70
CA LEU A 221 -6.95 13.01 4.04
C LEU A 221 -7.09 13.30 2.54
N ALA A 222 -8.06 12.68 1.86
CA ALA A 222 -8.36 12.96 0.46
C ALA A 222 -8.79 14.42 0.26
N GLY A 223 -9.69 14.93 1.09
CA GLY A 223 -10.14 16.32 1.02
C GLY A 223 -9.04 17.34 1.29
N ALA A 224 -8.22 17.11 2.31
CA ALA A 224 -7.07 17.97 2.63
C ALA A 224 -6.00 17.95 1.52
N ARG A 225 -5.74 16.78 0.92
CA ARG A 225 -4.85 16.59 -0.26
C ARG A 225 -5.35 17.43 -1.43
N ASP A 226 -6.62 17.31 -1.79
CA ASP A 226 -7.20 17.96 -2.96
C ASP A 226 -7.27 19.48 -2.76
N LEU A 227 -7.61 19.94 -1.56
CA LEU A 227 -7.56 21.35 -1.17
C LEU A 227 -6.14 21.91 -1.30
N THR A 228 -5.14 21.17 -0.81
CA THR A 228 -3.72 21.57 -0.87
C THR A 228 -3.20 21.59 -2.30
N ALA A 229 -3.49 20.55 -3.09
CA ALA A 229 -3.13 20.51 -4.51
C ALA A 229 -3.75 21.69 -5.29
N GLY A 230 -5.02 22.00 -5.03
CA GLY A 230 -5.70 23.17 -5.60
C GLY A 230 -5.01 24.49 -5.22
N TYR A 231 -4.70 24.66 -3.94
CA TYR A 231 -4.03 25.86 -3.43
C TYR A 231 -2.65 26.09 -4.07
N VAL A 232 -1.77 25.07 -4.08
CA VAL A 232 -0.41 25.23 -4.63
C VAL A 232 -0.40 25.43 -6.14
N LYS A 233 -1.40 24.90 -6.87
CA LYS A 233 -1.60 25.17 -8.31
C LYS A 233 -2.02 26.62 -8.58
N GLY A 234 -2.90 27.16 -7.75
CA GLY A 234 -3.45 28.51 -7.92
C GLY A 234 -2.58 29.64 -7.35
N ARG A 235 -1.78 29.37 -6.32
CA ARG A 235 -0.97 30.39 -5.63
C ARG A 235 0.33 30.67 -6.35
N THR A 236 0.52 31.90 -6.74
CA THR A 236 1.75 32.37 -7.41
C THR A 236 2.67 33.10 -6.43
N GLN A 237 3.96 32.75 -6.40
CA GLN A 237 5.05 33.44 -5.73
C GLN A 237 6.30 33.39 -6.60
N PHE A 238 7.15 34.42 -6.53
CA PHE A 238 8.39 34.51 -7.35
C PHE A 238 8.12 34.34 -8.86
N GLY A 239 6.96 34.80 -9.33
CA GLY A 239 6.58 34.78 -10.75
C GLY A 239 6.10 33.44 -11.31
N ARG A 240 5.92 32.41 -10.47
CA ARG A 240 5.41 31.10 -10.86
C ARG A 240 4.52 30.48 -9.81
N SER A 241 3.73 29.46 -10.19
CA SER A 241 2.91 28.67 -9.29
C SER A 241 3.75 28.00 -8.21
N LEU A 242 3.23 27.87 -6.96
CA LEU A 242 3.93 27.09 -5.93
C LEU A 242 4.15 25.63 -6.36
N ALA A 243 3.25 25.06 -7.13
CA ALA A 243 3.36 23.71 -7.67
C ALA A 243 4.59 23.50 -8.61
N GLU A 244 5.17 24.59 -9.13
CA GLU A 244 6.38 24.52 -9.97
C GLU A 244 7.70 24.51 -9.17
N PHE A 245 7.63 24.59 -7.84
CA PHE A 245 8.80 24.41 -6.98
C PHE A 245 8.95 22.94 -6.62
N GLN A 246 10.11 22.35 -6.92
CA GLN A 246 10.36 20.93 -6.70
C GLN A 246 10.10 20.50 -5.25
N ALA A 247 10.55 21.28 -4.27
CA ALA A 247 10.32 20.98 -2.85
C ALA A 247 8.83 20.94 -2.48
N VAL A 248 8.00 21.78 -3.11
CA VAL A 248 6.53 21.76 -2.92
C VAL A 248 5.93 20.53 -3.60
N ALA A 249 6.31 20.26 -4.85
CA ALA A 249 5.80 19.12 -5.60
C ALA A 249 6.10 17.79 -4.87
N MET A 250 7.29 17.65 -4.28
CA MET A 250 7.66 16.46 -3.49
C MET A 250 6.79 16.30 -2.25
N GLN A 251 6.58 17.38 -1.48
CA GLN A 251 5.76 17.32 -0.27
C GLN A 251 4.29 17.00 -0.57
N VAL A 252 3.73 17.54 -1.65
CA VAL A 252 2.36 17.21 -2.07
C VAL A 252 2.26 15.75 -2.54
N ALA A 253 3.30 15.21 -3.18
CA ALA A 253 3.36 13.81 -3.55
C ALA A 253 3.40 12.89 -2.31
N ASP A 254 4.11 13.27 -1.24
CA ASP A 254 4.10 12.54 0.03
C ASP A 254 2.72 12.54 0.69
N VAL A 255 1.99 13.67 0.63
CA VAL A 255 0.57 13.75 1.06
C VAL A 255 -0.31 12.82 0.22
N TYR A 256 -0.08 12.75 -1.10
CA TYR A 256 -0.81 11.83 -1.98
C TYR A 256 -0.59 10.37 -1.58
N ILE A 257 0.66 9.97 -1.34
CA ILE A 257 1.01 8.61 -0.92
C ILE A 257 0.35 8.27 0.43
N ALA A 258 0.42 9.19 1.41
CA ALA A 258 -0.21 9.00 2.72
C ALA A 258 -1.74 8.85 2.60
N SER A 259 -2.39 9.71 1.80
CA SER A 259 -3.82 9.61 1.52
C SER A 259 -4.18 8.28 0.85
N ARG A 260 -3.43 7.88 -0.17
CA ARG A 260 -3.69 6.66 -0.94
C ARG A 260 -3.53 5.39 -0.11
N THR A 261 -2.47 5.32 0.69
CA THR A 261 -2.20 4.16 1.55
C THR A 261 -3.18 4.05 2.71
N THR A 262 -3.63 5.17 3.27
CA THR A 262 -4.71 5.18 4.28
C THR A 262 -6.03 4.72 3.70
N ASP A 263 -6.34 5.14 2.47
CA ASP A 263 -7.53 4.76 1.73
C ASP A 263 -7.59 3.23 1.52
N LEU A 264 -6.51 2.65 1.02
CA LEU A 264 -6.39 1.20 0.83
C LEU A 264 -6.54 0.40 2.12
N ALA A 265 -5.91 0.85 3.21
CA ALA A 265 -6.02 0.17 4.50
C ALA A 265 -7.45 0.23 5.05
N ALA A 266 -8.13 1.38 4.93
CA ALA A 266 -9.52 1.55 5.35
C ALA A 266 -10.48 0.70 4.50
N ASP A 267 -10.31 0.67 3.17
CA ASP A 267 -11.12 -0.15 2.26
C ASP A 267 -10.96 -1.63 2.58
N ASN A 268 -9.73 -2.09 2.77
CA ASN A 268 -9.45 -3.47 3.13
C ASN A 268 -10.15 -3.88 4.43
N ALA A 269 -9.98 -3.12 5.50
CA ALA A 269 -10.58 -3.43 6.79
C ALA A 269 -12.11 -3.41 6.71
N THR A 270 -12.70 -2.41 6.04
CA THR A 270 -14.14 -2.26 5.87
C THR A 270 -14.76 -3.42 5.10
N TRP A 271 -14.11 -3.84 4.02
CA TRP A 271 -14.58 -4.99 3.24
C TRP A 271 -14.58 -6.27 4.09
N ARG A 272 -13.53 -6.54 4.85
CA ARG A 272 -13.48 -7.75 5.70
C ARG A 272 -14.61 -7.78 6.72
N VAL A 273 -14.93 -6.63 7.32
CA VAL A 273 -16.09 -6.51 8.21
C VAL A 273 -17.40 -6.79 7.46
N ALA A 274 -17.56 -6.22 6.26
CA ALA A 274 -18.75 -6.40 5.41
C ALA A 274 -18.97 -7.88 5.02
N GLU A 275 -17.88 -8.62 4.73
CA GLU A 275 -17.92 -10.04 4.38
C GLU A 275 -18.04 -10.98 5.64
N GLY A 276 -18.11 -10.42 6.83
CA GLY A 276 -18.16 -11.21 8.08
C GLY A 276 -16.89 -12.02 8.35
N LEU A 277 -15.75 -11.59 7.81
CA LEU A 277 -14.44 -12.19 8.04
C LEU A 277 -13.83 -11.67 9.34
N ASP A 278 -12.85 -12.40 9.90
CA ASP A 278 -12.05 -11.84 10.99
C ASP A 278 -11.23 -10.64 10.46
N ALA A 279 -11.57 -9.45 10.94
CA ALA A 279 -11.01 -8.19 10.52
C ALA A 279 -10.10 -7.53 11.59
N SER A 280 -9.86 -8.18 12.73
CA SER A 280 -9.17 -7.56 13.87
C SER A 280 -7.81 -6.98 13.50
N ASP A 281 -6.99 -7.77 12.80
CA ASP A 281 -5.66 -7.35 12.39
C ASP A 281 -5.70 -6.20 11.37
N ASP A 282 -6.61 -6.28 10.40
CA ASP A 282 -6.72 -5.27 9.34
C ASP A 282 -7.31 -3.96 9.89
N LEU A 283 -8.23 -4.02 10.83
CA LEU A 283 -8.73 -2.85 11.57
C LEU A 283 -7.62 -2.18 12.39
N ALA A 284 -6.80 -2.96 13.09
CA ALA A 284 -5.66 -2.44 13.84
C ALA A 284 -4.63 -1.79 12.89
N VAL A 285 -4.34 -2.40 11.75
CA VAL A 285 -3.44 -1.83 10.71
C VAL A 285 -4.01 -0.53 10.16
N ALA A 286 -5.30 -0.48 9.80
CA ALA A 286 -5.94 0.72 9.27
C ALA A 286 -5.95 1.87 10.30
N ALA A 287 -6.30 1.57 11.56
CA ALA A 287 -6.25 2.52 12.66
C ALA A 287 -4.82 3.04 12.90
N TYR A 288 -3.83 2.13 12.97
CA TYR A 288 -2.42 2.49 13.13
C TYR A 288 -1.94 3.41 12.01
N TRP A 289 -2.28 3.07 10.76
CA TRP A 289 -1.84 3.82 9.60
C TRP A 289 -2.43 5.23 9.56
N LEU A 290 -3.74 5.35 9.83
CA LEU A 290 -4.39 6.64 9.95
C LEU A 290 -3.79 7.48 11.10
N CYS A 291 -3.59 6.89 12.29
CA CYS A 291 -3.04 7.57 13.46
C CYS A 291 -1.59 8.05 13.24
N THR A 292 -0.83 7.32 12.41
CA THR A 292 0.58 7.63 12.14
C THR A 292 0.74 8.60 10.98
N GLU A 293 0.12 8.35 9.84
CA GLU A 293 0.32 9.12 8.61
C GLU A 293 -0.61 10.32 8.49
N GLY A 294 -1.83 10.23 9.03
CA GLY A 294 -2.82 11.31 8.98
C GLY A 294 -2.30 12.64 9.55
N PRO A 295 -1.83 12.68 10.81
CA PRO A 295 -1.28 13.91 11.40
C PRO A 295 -0.05 14.45 10.67
N LYS A 296 0.80 13.60 10.09
CA LYS A 296 1.98 14.01 9.32
C LYS A 296 1.55 14.70 8.02
N ALA A 297 0.66 14.05 7.26
CA ALA A 297 0.14 14.58 6.01
C ALA A 297 -0.55 15.93 6.21
N LEU A 298 -1.38 16.06 7.25
CA LEU A 298 -2.08 17.31 7.55
C LEU A 298 -1.14 18.44 7.97
N ARG A 299 -0.11 18.15 8.78
CA ARG A 299 0.92 19.16 9.09
C ARG A 299 1.63 19.64 7.82
N THR A 300 1.89 18.76 6.87
CA THR A 300 2.45 19.12 5.57
C THR A 300 1.48 20.00 4.78
N CYS A 301 0.18 19.68 4.75
CA CYS A 301 -0.84 20.52 4.13
C CYS A 301 -0.85 21.93 4.73
N HIS A 302 -0.88 22.06 6.07
CA HIS A 302 -0.83 23.35 6.76
C HIS A 302 0.45 24.13 6.43
N HIS A 303 1.60 23.48 6.43
CA HIS A 303 2.88 24.08 6.05
C HIS A 303 2.85 24.66 4.63
N LEU A 304 2.33 23.91 3.66
CA LEU A 304 2.24 24.32 2.26
C LEU A 304 1.29 25.50 2.02
N HIS A 305 0.29 25.70 2.88
CA HIS A 305 -0.60 26.85 2.84
C HIS A 305 0.00 28.11 3.50
N GLY A 306 1.07 27.96 4.30
CA GLY A 306 1.66 29.07 5.03
C GLY A 306 0.66 29.75 5.98
N GLY A 307 0.58 31.09 5.99
CA GLY A 307 -0.35 31.82 6.84
C GLY A 307 -1.83 31.43 6.66
N MET A 308 -2.24 31.08 5.43
CA MET A 308 -3.60 30.60 5.16
C MET A 308 -3.92 29.29 5.89
N GLY A 309 -2.91 28.46 6.13
CA GLY A 309 -3.10 27.19 6.84
C GLY A 309 -3.49 27.33 8.31
N VAL A 310 -3.29 28.50 8.93
CA VAL A 310 -3.67 28.76 10.33
C VAL A 310 -4.83 29.76 10.45
N ASP A 311 -5.42 30.17 9.34
CA ASP A 311 -6.58 31.04 9.30
C ASP A 311 -7.86 30.22 9.56
N GLU A 312 -8.61 30.58 10.62
CA GLU A 312 -9.85 29.90 11.00
C GLU A 312 -10.98 30.06 9.96
N THR A 313 -10.91 31.05 9.08
CA THR A 313 -11.88 31.22 7.99
C THR A 313 -11.59 30.33 6.78
N TYR A 314 -10.41 29.70 6.73
CA TYR A 314 -10.01 28.79 5.68
C TYR A 314 -10.28 27.33 6.10
N PRO A 315 -10.87 26.48 5.25
CA PRO A 315 -11.44 25.19 5.67
C PRO A 315 -10.41 24.13 6.12
N LEU A 316 -9.11 24.33 5.91
CA LEU A 316 -8.09 23.30 6.20
C LEU A 316 -8.07 22.87 7.67
N HIS A 317 -8.34 23.78 8.62
CA HIS A 317 -8.33 23.48 10.05
C HIS A 317 -9.41 22.47 10.46
N HIS A 318 -10.51 22.34 9.70
CA HIS A 318 -11.55 21.33 9.97
C HIS A 318 -11.00 19.91 9.81
N TYR A 319 -10.21 19.67 8.75
CA TYR A 319 -9.57 18.39 8.52
C TYR A 319 -8.60 18.03 9.64
N PHE A 320 -7.75 18.99 10.02
CA PHE A 320 -6.77 18.78 11.09
C PHE A 320 -7.43 18.48 12.44
N SER A 321 -8.45 19.25 12.80
CA SER A 321 -9.14 19.10 14.06
C SER A 321 -9.88 17.77 14.15
N TRP A 322 -10.53 17.36 13.06
CA TRP A 322 -11.25 16.09 13.05
C TRP A 322 -10.32 14.87 13.07
N VAL A 323 -9.22 14.88 12.29
CA VAL A 323 -8.22 13.82 12.38
C VAL A 323 -7.59 13.74 13.77
N THR A 324 -7.41 14.90 14.45
CA THR A 324 -6.92 14.91 15.84
C THR A 324 -7.88 14.16 16.78
N ASP A 325 -9.18 14.37 16.65
CA ASP A 325 -10.18 13.66 17.45
C ASP A 325 -10.22 12.15 17.09
N LEU A 326 -10.15 11.81 15.77
CA LEU A 326 -10.10 10.41 15.32
C LEU A 326 -8.88 9.65 15.86
N VAL A 327 -7.72 10.29 15.87
CA VAL A 327 -6.50 9.69 16.43
C VAL A 327 -6.71 9.33 17.90
N HIS A 328 -7.35 10.21 18.68
CA HIS A 328 -7.64 9.93 20.08
C HIS A 328 -8.72 8.84 20.25
N ASP A 329 -9.63 8.69 19.30
CA ASP A 329 -10.65 7.65 19.34
C ASP A 329 -10.09 6.26 18.97
N LEU A 330 -9.05 6.19 18.12
CA LEU A 330 -8.46 4.97 17.57
C LEU A 330 -7.14 4.53 18.23
N ASP A 331 -6.53 5.35 19.09
CA ASP A 331 -5.17 5.14 19.62
C ASP A 331 -4.96 3.76 20.26
N THR A 332 -5.96 3.26 20.97
CA THR A 332 -5.89 1.95 21.64
C THR A 332 -6.02 0.78 20.69
N VAL A 333 -6.80 0.93 19.60
CA VAL A 333 -6.88 -0.07 18.52
C VAL A 333 -5.61 -0.08 17.69
N ALA A 334 -5.07 1.10 17.40
CA ALA A 334 -3.80 1.26 16.70
C ALA A 334 -2.62 0.60 17.43
N ALA A 335 -2.69 0.43 18.75
CA ALA A 335 -1.68 -0.25 19.55
C ALA A 335 -1.74 -1.79 19.44
N ASP A 336 -2.84 -2.35 18.92
CA ASP A 336 -3.08 -3.79 18.83
C ASP A 336 -2.60 -4.43 17.51
N VAL A 337 -1.79 -3.72 16.70
CA VAL A 337 -1.22 -4.29 15.47
C VAL A 337 -0.46 -5.58 15.80
N PRO A 338 -0.74 -6.69 15.08
CA PRO A 338 -0.20 -7.99 15.42
C PRO A 338 1.33 -8.03 15.28
N VAL A 339 1.98 -8.68 16.24
CA VAL A 339 3.41 -8.98 16.21
C VAL A 339 3.68 -10.29 15.48
N GLU A 340 2.81 -11.26 15.66
CA GLU A 340 2.85 -12.51 14.93
C GLU A 340 2.14 -12.36 13.57
N ARG A 341 2.59 -13.18 12.63
CA ARG A 341 1.95 -13.24 11.33
C ARG A 341 0.61 -13.93 11.47
N ALA A 342 -0.49 -13.17 11.44
CA ALA A 342 -1.77 -13.78 11.14
C ALA A 342 -1.72 -14.37 9.73
N GLU A 343 -2.25 -15.58 9.53
CA GLU A 343 -2.54 -16.08 8.19
C GLU A 343 -3.50 -15.11 7.51
N THR A 344 -2.94 -14.20 6.75
CA THR A 344 -3.71 -13.18 6.08
C THR A 344 -4.53 -13.82 4.98
N LYS A 345 -5.80 -13.98 5.25
CA LYS A 345 -6.79 -14.18 4.20
C LYS A 345 -6.87 -12.86 3.44
N ASN A 346 -5.95 -12.67 2.48
CA ASN A 346 -5.96 -11.47 1.66
C ASN A 346 -7.27 -11.38 0.91
N LEU A 347 -7.80 -10.17 0.91
CA LEU A 347 -9.04 -9.74 0.36
C LEU A 347 -9.40 -10.28 -0.99
N GLU A 348 -8.49 -10.32 -1.84
CA GLU A 348 -8.70 -10.36 -3.27
C GLU A 348 -7.94 -11.47 -3.96
N LEU A 349 -7.23 -12.31 -3.19
CA LEU A 349 -6.67 -13.53 -3.74
C LEU A 349 -7.77 -14.57 -3.89
N THR A 350 -7.98 -15.02 -5.10
CA THR A 350 -8.82 -16.20 -5.37
C THR A 350 -8.24 -17.43 -4.64
N GLU A 351 -9.02 -18.47 -4.48
CA GLU A 351 -8.53 -19.72 -3.91
C GLU A 351 -7.30 -20.26 -4.67
N ALA A 352 -7.32 -20.17 -6.00
CA ALA A 352 -6.19 -20.57 -6.84
C ALA A 352 -4.94 -19.72 -6.58
N GLN A 353 -5.09 -18.41 -6.39
CA GLN A 353 -3.98 -17.50 -6.08
C GLN A 353 -3.42 -17.74 -4.68
N ARG A 354 -4.27 -18.04 -3.69
CA ARG A 354 -3.81 -18.44 -2.34
C ARG A 354 -3.03 -19.75 -2.38
N ALA A 355 -3.50 -20.74 -3.13
CA ALA A 355 -2.79 -21.99 -3.33
C ALA A 355 -1.44 -21.77 -4.01
N LEU A 356 -1.39 -20.95 -5.06
CA LEU A 356 -0.15 -20.56 -5.74
C LEU A 356 0.82 -19.87 -4.77
N LYS A 357 0.35 -18.92 -3.95
CA LYS A 357 1.18 -18.23 -2.95
C LYS A 357 1.81 -19.23 -1.96
N ALA A 358 1.03 -20.17 -1.47
CA ALA A 358 1.53 -21.20 -0.54
C ALA A 358 2.55 -22.12 -1.20
N GLU A 359 2.29 -22.57 -2.44
CA GLU A 359 3.19 -23.42 -3.22
C GLU A 359 4.52 -22.71 -3.51
N VAL A 360 4.47 -21.48 -4.00
CA VAL A 360 5.66 -20.67 -4.32
C VAL A 360 6.47 -20.36 -3.05
N ARG A 361 5.80 -20.07 -1.93
CA ARG A 361 6.45 -19.85 -0.64
C ARG A 361 7.21 -21.10 -0.17
N ALA A 362 6.58 -22.26 -0.24
CA ALA A 362 7.23 -23.54 0.11
C ALA A 362 8.43 -23.82 -0.80
N TYR A 363 8.29 -23.56 -2.11
CA TYR A 363 9.36 -23.73 -3.09
C TYR A 363 10.58 -22.85 -2.76
N PHE A 364 10.37 -21.54 -2.56
CA PHE A 364 11.46 -20.63 -2.24
C PHE A 364 12.08 -20.89 -0.86
N SER A 365 11.30 -21.34 0.12
CA SER A 365 11.84 -21.78 1.42
C SER A 365 12.79 -22.94 1.25
N GLY A 366 12.45 -23.93 0.40
CA GLY A 366 13.32 -25.05 0.07
C GLY A 366 14.61 -24.60 -0.61
N LEU A 367 14.49 -23.74 -1.64
CA LEU A 367 15.66 -23.19 -2.34
C LEU A 367 16.59 -22.39 -1.42
N ALA A 368 16.03 -21.56 -0.52
CA ALA A 368 16.83 -20.80 0.43
C ALA A 368 17.61 -21.71 1.37
N ALA A 369 16.94 -22.71 1.97
CA ALA A 369 17.56 -23.66 2.89
C ALA A 369 18.69 -24.49 2.23
N GLU A 370 18.52 -24.92 0.98
CA GLU A 370 19.55 -25.65 0.22
C GLU A 370 20.79 -24.80 -0.07
N ASN A 371 20.63 -23.48 -0.16
CA ASN A 371 21.68 -22.55 -0.54
C ASN A 371 22.36 -21.85 0.64
N GLU A 372 21.72 -21.79 1.81
CA GLU A 372 22.21 -21.10 3.01
C GLU A 372 23.60 -21.62 3.47
N HIS A 373 23.90 -22.90 3.28
CA HIS A 373 25.20 -23.51 3.61
C HIS A 373 26.31 -23.23 2.60
N ARG A 374 25.96 -22.79 1.38
CA ARG A 374 26.94 -22.62 0.26
C ARG A 374 27.39 -21.19 0.09
N ASP A 375 26.52 -20.21 0.41
CA ASP A 375 26.84 -18.78 0.36
C ASP A 375 27.63 -18.29 1.58
N SER A 376 27.85 -19.16 2.58
CA SER A 376 28.63 -18.84 3.78
C SER A 376 30.17 -18.73 3.53
N THR A 377 30.63 -19.04 2.31
CA THR A 377 32.03 -18.78 1.93
C THR A 377 32.18 -17.29 1.59
N ALA A 378 33.27 -16.66 2.09
CA ALA A 378 33.56 -15.25 1.85
C ALA A 378 33.62 -14.85 0.35
N GLU A 379 33.78 -15.82 -0.53
CA GLU A 379 33.82 -15.65 -1.99
C GLU A 379 32.42 -15.71 -2.62
N GLY A 380 31.57 -16.64 -2.19
CA GLY A 380 30.16 -16.74 -2.64
C GLY A 380 29.31 -15.55 -2.21
N ALA A 381 29.56 -15.00 -1.00
CA ALA A 381 28.87 -13.80 -0.52
C ALA A 381 29.26 -12.52 -1.29
N ARG A 382 30.39 -12.52 -2.02
CA ARG A 382 30.88 -11.36 -2.78
C ARG A 382 30.35 -11.30 -4.21
N ASP A 383 30.07 -12.43 -4.86
CA ASP A 383 29.54 -12.49 -6.23
C ASP A 383 28.07 -12.93 -6.23
N ARG A 384 27.16 -11.98 -6.20
CA ARG A 384 25.71 -12.20 -6.18
C ARG A 384 25.15 -12.76 -7.51
N HIS A 385 25.94 -12.80 -8.57
CA HIS A 385 25.59 -13.38 -9.86
C HIS A 385 26.49 -14.59 -10.20
N GLY A 386 27.19 -15.13 -9.19
CA GLY A 386 28.11 -16.27 -9.33
C GLY A 386 27.41 -17.61 -9.59
N GLU A 387 28.18 -18.69 -9.43
CA GLU A 387 27.72 -20.06 -9.74
C GLU A 387 26.45 -20.46 -8.99
N THR A 388 26.28 -20.05 -7.73
CA THR A 388 25.08 -20.34 -6.94
C THR A 388 23.85 -19.70 -7.56
N TYR A 389 23.93 -18.43 -7.94
CA TYR A 389 22.85 -17.74 -8.63
C TYR A 389 22.46 -18.44 -9.93
N GLN A 390 23.42 -18.73 -10.80
CA GLN A 390 23.17 -19.40 -12.07
C GLN A 390 22.53 -20.77 -11.90
N ARG A 391 22.97 -21.53 -10.89
CA ARG A 391 22.40 -22.83 -10.58
C ARG A 391 20.94 -22.71 -10.13
N VAL A 392 20.63 -21.76 -9.24
CA VAL A 392 19.26 -21.50 -8.77
C VAL A 392 18.35 -21.12 -9.95
N ILE A 393 18.81 -20.25 -10.85
CA ILE A 393 18.03 -19.85 -12.03
C ILE A 393 17.76 -21.05 -12.96
N ARG A 394 18.76 -21.90 -13.25
CA ARG A 394 18.56 -23.13 -14.05
C ARG A 394 17.63 -24.12 -13.35
N GLN A 395 17.72 -24.25 -12.02
CA GLN A 395 16.80 -25.07 -11.25
C GLN A 395 15.36 -24.57 -11.41
N MET A 396 15.14 -23.26 -11.25
CA MET A 396 13.82 -22.64 -11.45
C MET A 396 13.31 -22.83 -12.88
N GLY A 397 14.20 -22.78 -13.89
CA GLY A 397 13.87 -23.08 -15.28
C GLY A 397 13.43 -24.53 -15.48
N THR A 398 14.18 -25.48 -14.87
CA THR A 398 13.86 -26.92 -14.91
C THR A 398 12.53 -27.22 -14.22
N ASP A 399 12.25 -26.55 -13.11
CA ASP A 399 11.03 -26.72 -12.30
C ASP A 399 9.83 -25.97 -12.91
N GLY A 400 10.05 -25.18 -13.98
CA GLY A 400 9.01 -24.47 -14.72
C GLY A 400 8.62 -23.11 -14.13
N TRP A 401 9.28 -22.62 -13.09
CA TRP A 401 8.88 -21.38 -12.39
C TRP A 401 9.26 -20.08 -13.10
N MET A 402 10.07 -20.12 -14.16
CA MET A 402 10.56 -18.92 -14.83
C MET A 402 9.48 -18.18 -15.64
N GLY A 403 8.39 -18.84 -16.01
CA GLY A 403 7.38 -18.30 -16.92
C GLY A 403 5.99 -18.08 -16.33
N VAL A 404 5.86 -17.77 -15.05
CA VAL A 404 4.57 -17.67 -14.33
C VAL A 404 3.57 -16.78 -15.07
N GLY A 405 3.94 -15.54 -15.38
CA GLY A 405 3.08 -14.57 -16.07
C GLY A 405 3.15 -14.60 -17.61
N TRP A 406 4.03 -15.43 -18.20
CA TRP A 406 4.22 -15.42 -19.65
C TRP A 406 3.16 -16.22 -20.39
N PRO A 407 2.80 -15.80 -21.63
CA PRO A 407 1.84 -16.53 -22.45
C PRO A 407 2.25 -18.00 -22.72
N LYS A 408 1.27 -18.90 -22.74
CA LYS A 408 1.49 -20.34 -22.98
C LYS A 408 2.15 -20.62 -24.34
N GLU A 409 1.87 -19.81 -25.35
CA GLU A 409 2.46 -19.96 -26.69
C GLU A 409 3.99 -19.82 -26.70
N TYR A 410 4.56 -19.13 -25.69
CA TYR A 410 6.01 -18.98 -25.51
C TYR A 410 6.57 -19.91 -24.42
N GLY A 411 5.77 -20.85 -23.91
CA GLY A 411 6.20 -21.80 -22.89
C GLY A 411 5.96 -21.35 -21.45
N GLY A 412 5.27 -20.24 -21.24
CA GLY A 412 4.87 -19.77 -19.91
C GLY A 412 3.61 -20.46 -19.37
N HIS A 413 3.22 -20.15 -18.15
CA HIS A 413 2.02 -20.71 -17.51
C HIS A 413 0.72 -20.03 -17.98
N GLY A 414 0.81 -18.84 -18.57
CA GLY A 414 -0.36 -18.06 -19.00
C GLY A 414 -1.20 -17.56 -17.83
N LEU A 415 -0.61 -17.44 -16.65
CA LEU A 415 -1.17 -16.74 -15.51
C LEU A 415 -1.09 -15.23 -15.76
N GLY A 416 -1.48 -14.39 -14.83
CA GLY A 416 -1.53 -12.95 -15.08
C GLY A 416 -0.44 -12.17 -14.32
N GLU A 417 -0.56 -10.84 -14.36
CA GLU A 417 0.32 -9.90 -13.64
C GLU A 417 0.20 -10.09 -12.12
N VAL A 418 -0.95 -10.51 -11.63
CA VAL A 418 -1.21 -10.77 -10.22
C VAL A 418 -0.39 -11.96 -9.75
N GLU A 419 -0.44 -13.08 -10.46
CA GLU A 419 0.32 -14.29 -10.14
C GLU A 419 1.82 -14.07 -10.29
N GLN A 420 2.24 -13.26 -11.27
CA GLN A 420 3.63 -12.83 -11.40
C GLN A 420 4.07 -11.98 -10.20
N THR A 421 3.20 -11.12 -9.67
CA THR A 421 3.46 -10.30 -8.48
C THR A 421 3.56 -11.18 -7.23
N ILE A 422 2.67 -12.17 -7.07
CA ILE A 422 2.77 -13.16 -5.98
C ILE A 422 4.13 -13.86 -6.02
N PHE A 423 4.52 -14.37 -7.18
CA PHE A 423 5.80 -15.03 -7.37
C PHE A 423 6.99 -14.14 -6.99
N ALA A 424 7.00 -12.90 -7.45
CA ALA A 424 8.07 -11.94 -7.15
C ALA A 424 8.11 -11.57 -5.65
N ASN A 425 6.97 -11.40 -4.99
CA ASN A 425 6.89 -11.13 -3.56
C ASN A 425 7.47 -12.28 -2.72
N GLU A 426 7.11 -13.52 -3.04
CA GLU A 426 7.60 -14.70 -2.31
C GLU A 426 9.10 -14.92 -2.51
N ALA A 427 9.62 -14.65 -3.71
CA ALA A 427 11.07 -14.68 -3.96
C ALA A 427 11.82 -13.64 -3.11
N GLN A 428 11.28 -12.41 -3.02
CA GLN A 428 11.88 -11.35 -2.19
C GLN A 428 11.79 -11.66 -0.69
N TRP A 429 10.69 -12.28 -0.23
CA TRP A 429 10.56 -12.75 1.14
C TRP A 429 11.64 -13.75 1.53
N ALA A 430 11.93 -14.69 0.62
CA ALA A 430 12.96 -15.72 0.83
C ALA A 430 14.40 -15.23 0.54
N ASP A 431 14.59 -13.95 0.13
CA ASP A 431 15.87 -13.37 -0.33
C ASP A 431 16.46 -14.13 -1.55
N VAL A 432 15.59 -14.70 -2.40
CA VAL A 432 15.98 -15.35 -3.64
C VAL A 432 16.00 -14.32 -4.78
N HIS A 433 17.17 -14.16 -5.41
CA HIS A 433 17.34 -13.23 -6.52
C HIS A 433 16.79 -13.79 -7.82
N LEU A 434 15.74 -13.15 -8.34
CA LEU A 434 15.21 -13.42 -9.66
C LEU A 434 16.06 -12.72 -10.74
N PRO A 435 16.17 -13.28 -11.96
CA PRO A 435 16.73 -12.58 -13.12
C PRO A 435 15.72 -11.58 -13.66
N ALA A 436 15.38 -10.58 -12.84
CA ALA A 436 14.28 -9.65 -13.07
C ALA A 436 14.41 -8.90 -14.40
N VAL A 437 15.63 -8.48 -14.77
CA VAL A 437 15.91 -7.85 -16.08
C VAL A 437 15.48 -8.78 -17.22
N THR A 438 15.90 -10.03 -17.17
CA THR A 438 15.65 -11.03 -18.22
C THR A 438 14.16 -11.38 -18.30
N LEU A 439 13.54 -11.70 -17.14
CA LEU A 439 12.16 -12.20 -17.08
C LEU A 439 11.08 -11.12 -17.23
N GLN A 440 11.32 -9.95 -16.66
CA GLN A 440 10.27 -8.95 -16.46
C GLN A 440 10.46 -7.72 -17.36
N THR A 441 11.66 -7.55 -17.93
CA THR A 441 11.97 -6.45 -18.84
C THR A 441 12.20 -6.95 -20.27
N VAL A 442 13.21 -7.80 -20.48
CA VAL A 442 13.64 -8.25 -21.80
C VAL A 442 12.60 -9.16 -22.44
N GLY A 443 12.17 -10.21 -21.73
CA GLY A 443 11.23 -11.19 -22.24
C GLY A 443 9.90 -10.59 -22.69
N PRO A 444 9.18 -9.85 -21.84
CA PRO A 444 7.92 -9.19 -22.23
C PRO A 444 8.09 -8.18 -23.37
N THR A 445 9.24 -7.49 -23.42
CA THR A 445 9.52 -6.57 -24.53
C THR A 445 9.77 -7.32 -25.85
N LEU A 446 10.48 -8.45 -25.81
CA LEU A 446 10.66 -9.29 -27.00
C LEU A 446 9.34 -9.92 -27.47
N ILE A 447 8.50 -10.37 -26.55
CA ILE A 447 7.15 -10.88 -26.86
C ILE A 447 6.36 -9.82 -27.66
N ARG A 448 6.42 -8.57 -27.21
CA ARG A 448 5.62 -7.48 -27.79
C ARG A 448 6.23 -6.84 -29.04
N TYR A 449 7.54 -6.67 -29.09
CA TYR A 449 8.23 -5.85 -30.10
C TYR A 449 9.36 -6.58 -30.84
N GLY A 450 9.75 -7.77 -30.40
CA GLY A 450 10.77 -8.60 -31.03
C GLY A 450 10.31 -9.18 -32.36
N THR A 451 11.27 -9.42 -33.29
CA THR A 451 11.01 -10.20 -34.49
C THR A 451 10.80 -11.68 -34.12
N GLU A 452 10.16 -12.45 -34.98
CA GLU A 452 9.96 -13.89 -34.76
C GLU A 452 11.30 -14.62 -34.55
N LYS A 453 12.32 -14.25 -35.32
CA LYS A 453 13.69 -14.76 -35.13
C LYS A 453 14.23 -14.50 -33.73
N GLN A 454 14.04 -13.29 -33.19
CA GLN A 454 14.46 -12.94 -31.82
C GLN A 454 13.67 -13.75 -30.78
N LYS A 455 12.37 -13.89 -30.96
CA LYS A 455 11.53 -14.69 -30.06
C LYS A 455 11.97 -16.16 -30.03
N GLU A 456 12.17 -16.77 -31.20
CA GLU A 456 12.67 -18.15 -31.33
C GLU A 456 14.06 -18.33 -30.69
N MET A 457 14.93 -17.33 -30.86
CA MET A 457 16.31 -17.39 -30.35
C MET A 457 16.37 -17.30 -28.82
N PHE A 458 15.51 -16.50 -28.19
CA PHE A 458 15.69 -16.12 -26.80
C PHE A 458 14.63 -16.65 -25.84
N LEU A 459 13.33 -16.66 -26.20
CA LEU A 459 12.27 -16.84 -25.20
C LEU A 459 12.34 -18.21 -24.51
N GLY A 460 12.51 -19.29 -25.26
CA GLY A 460 12.64 -20.64 -24.69
C GLY A 460 13.89 -20.80 -23.81
N ARG A 461 15.00 -20.21 -24.21
CA ARG A 461 16.26 -20.25 -23.44
C ARG A 461 16.20 -19.41 -22.15
N ILE A 462 15.47 -18.28 -22.19
CA ILE A 462 15.19 -17.48 -21.00
C ILE A 462 14.39 -18.31 -19.97
N LEU A 463 13.33 -18.99 -20.42
CA LEU A 463 12.51 -19.82 -19.54
C LEU A 463 13.25 -21.03 -18.99
N ALA A 464 14.21 -21.59 -19.74
CA ALA A 464 15.10 -22.66 -19.26
C ALA A 464 16.16 -22.17 -18.27
N GLY A 465 16.35 -20.85 -18.11
CA GLY A 465 17.41 -20.28 -17.29
C GLY A 465 18.80 -20.38 -17.94
N ASP A 466 18.87 -20.57 -19.28
CA ASP A 466 20.12 -20.78 -20.03
C ASP A 466 20.65 -19.48 -20.64
N VAL A 467 19.88 -18.39 -20.61
CA VAL A 467 20.27 -17.10 -21.17
C VAL A 467 19.98 -15.98 -20.19
N HIS A 468 20.98 -15.16 -19.93
CA HIS A 468 20.91 -14.02 -19.05
C HIS A 468 21.20 -12.71 -19.80
N PHE A 469 20.36 -11.70 -19.50
CA PHE A 469 20.53 -10.35 -20.01
C PHE A 469 20.91 -9.40 -18.88
N ALA A 470 21.81 -8.46 -19.19
CA ALA A 470 22.02 -7.27 -18.39
C ALA A 470 21.58 -6.01 -19.15
N ILE A 471 21.17 -4.97 -18.43
CA ILE A 471 20.77 -3.69 -19.03
C ILE A 471 21.97 -2.74 -19.07
N GLY A 472 22.26 -2.19 -20.26
CA GLY A 472 23.23 -1.13 -20.49
C GLY A 472 22.53 0.19 -20.82
N TYR A 473 22.09 0.95 -19.80
CA TYR A 473 21.40 2.24 -19.98
C TYR A 473 22.26 3.40 -19.54
N SER A 474 22.55 3.51 -18.25
CA SER A 474 23.25 4.66 -17.65
C SER A 474 24.68 4.81 -18.15
N GLU A 475 25.12 6.05 -18.26
CA GLU A 475 26.50 6.44 -18.62
C GLU A 475 27.06 7.37 -17.54
N PRO A 476 28.39 7.64 -17.51
CA PRO A 476 28.97 8.56 -16.54
C PRO A 476 28.27 9.93 -16.47
N ASP A 477 27.83 10.46 -17.60
CA ASP A 477 27.19 11.78 -17.73
C ASP A 477 25.67 11.69 -17.98
N ALA A 478 25.08 10.49 -18.06
CA ALA A 478 23.67 10.27 -18.37
C ALA A 478 23.07 9.18 -17.48
N GLY A 479 22.70 9.55 -16.24
CA GLY A 479 21.95 8.72 -15.30
C GLY A 479 20.47 9.09 -15.32
N THR A 480 20.05 10.05 -14.49
CA THR A 480 18.65 10.53 -14.42
C THR A 480 18.19 11.13 -15.76
N ASP A 481 19.03 11.90 -16.45
CA ASP A 481 18.76 12.36 -17.82
C ASP A 481 19.24 11.33 -18.85
N LEU A 482 18.64 10.15 -18.81
CA LEU A 482 19.02 9.00 -19.64
C LEU A 482 18.98 9.32 -21.14
N ALA A 483 18.05 10.18 -21.58
CA ALA A 483 17.94 10.58 -22.98
C ALA A 483 19.21 11.32 -23.52
N SER A 484 20.10 11.75 -22.64
CA SER A 484 21.38 12.38 -23.01
C SER A 484 22.53 11.39 -23.24
N LEU A 485 22.23 10.06 -23.28
CA LEU A 485 23.22 9.02 -23.56
C LEU A 485 24.01 9.26 -24.86
N ARG A 486 25.30 8.87 -24.87
CA ARG A 486 26.25 9.13 -25.93
C ARG A 486 26.87 7.88 -26.58
N THR A 487 26.71 6.69 -25.98
CA THR A 487 27.14 5.44 -26.60
C THR A 487 26.53 5.34 -27.99
N THR A 488 27.38 5.31 -29.02
CA THR A 488 26.96 5.35 -30.44
C THR A 488 26.83 3.97 -31.03
N ALA A 489 25.93 3.83 -32.01
CA ALA A 489 25.83 2.66 -32.87
C ALA A 489 25.71 3.16 -34.31
N ARG A 490 26.77 3.04 -35.08
CA ARG A 490 26.81 3.44 -36.50
C ARG A 490 26.58 2.22 -37.38
N ARG A 491 25.65 2.32 -38.31
CA ARG A 491 25.39 1.25 -39.26
C ARG A 491 26.56 1.11 -40.27
N ASP A 492 27.04 -0.12 -40.42
CA ASP A 492 28.10 -0.51 -41.38
C ASP A 492 27.66 -1.80 -42.08
N GLY A 493 26.96 -1.64 -43.21
CA GLY A 493 26.39 -2.74 -43.98
C GLY A 493 25.29 -3.47 -43.20
N ASP A 494 25.56 -4.74 -42.89
CA ASP A 494 24.68 -5.65 -42.15
C ASP A 494 24.91 -5.67 -40.65
N HIS A 495 25.75 -4.76 -40.11
CA HIS A 495 26.07 -4.61 -38.70
C HIS A 495 25.93 -3.17 -38.21
N TYR A 496 25.77 -3.02 -36.92
CA TYR A 496 26.05 -1.78 -36.17
C TYR A 496 27.44 -1.91 -35.53
N VAL A 497 28.23 -0.86 -35.59
CA VAL A 497 29.50 -0.72 -34.87
C VAL A 497 29.24 0.15 -33.64
N VAL A 498 29.36 -0.47 -32.47
CA VAL A 498 29.03 0.15 -31.17
C VAL A 498 30.30 0.63 -30.48
N ASN A 499 30.29 1.92 -30.05
CA ASN A 499 31.39 2.55 -29.30
C ASN A 499 30.83 3.36 -28.12
N GLY A 500 31.45 3.20 -26.95
CA GLY A 500 31.07 3.95 -25.75
C GLY A 500 31.28 3.17 -24.45
N GLN A 501 30.60 3.61 -23.39
CA GLN A 501 30.67 2.96 -22.12
C GLN A 501 29.34 3.10 -21.37
N LYS A 502 29.06 2.13 -20.48
CA LYS A 502 27.94 2.17 -19.55
C LYS A 502 28.41 2.00 -18.12
N LEU A 503 27.63 2.53 -17.17
CA LEU A 503 27.84 2.35 -15.75
C LEU A 503 26.65 1.66 -15.11
N TRP A 504 26.90 1.05 -13.96
CA TRP A 504 25.87 0.40 -13.15
C TRP A 504 25.21 -0.78 -13.86
N THR A 505 25.97 -1.49 -14.72
CA THR A 505 25.48 -2.67 -15.45
C THR A 505 25.48 -3.87 -14.52
N THR A 506 24.33 -4.12 -13.87
CA THR A 506 24.15 -5.26 -12.96
C THR A 506 24.24 -6.57 -13.74
N GLY A 507 25.10 -7.49 -13.27
CA GLY A 507 25.32 -8.79 -13.91
C GLY A 507 26.10 -8.72 -15.23
N GLY A 508 26.61 -7.56 -15.66
CA GLY A 508 27.29 -7.38 -16.96
C GLY A 508 28.53 -8.23 -17.19
N HIS A 509 29.15 -8.75 -16.13
CA HIS A 509 30.30 -9.65 -16.19
C HIS A 509 29.93 -11.12 -16.46
N GLN A 510 28.66 -11.49 -16.34
CA GLN A 510 28.15 -12.85 -16.47
C GLN A 510 26.94 -12.98 -17.41
N ALA A 511 26.43 -11.86 -17.91
CA ALA A 511 25.35 -11.87 -18.88
C ALA A 511 25.83 -12.41 -20.23
N ASP A 512 25.00 -13.21 -20.91
CA ASP A 512 25.26 -13.67 -22.27
C ASP A 512 25.05 -12.55 -23.29
N TYR A 513 24.08 -11.67 -23.00
CA TYR A 513 23.71 -10.54 -23.84
C TYR A 513 23.48 -9.28 -23.04
N LEU A 514 23.73 -8.14 -23.66
CA LEU A 514 23.33 -6.85 -23.13
C LEU A 514 22.14 -6.30 -23.90
N TRP A 515 21.16 -5.85 -23.16
CA TRP A 515 20.06 -5.01 -23.61
C TRP A 515 20.52 -3.56 -23.59
N LEU A 516 21.03 -3.09 -24.72
CA LEU A 516 21.83 -1.87 -24.78
C LEU A 516 21.09 -0.71 -25.43
N ALA A 517 20.96 0.42 -24.72
CA ALA A 517 20.49 1.68 -25.29
C ALA A 517 21.65 2.43 -25.96
N VAL A 518 21.48 2.78 -27.24
CA VAL A 518 22.51 3.41 -28.06
C VAL A 518 21.95 4.60 -28.86
N ARG A 519 22.81 5.52 -29.23
CA ARG A 519 22.54 6.62 -30.14
C ARG A 519 22.80 6.19 -31.59
N THR A 520 21.72 5.97 -32.35
CA THR A 520 21.77 5.62 -33.77
C THR A 520 21.67 6.84 -34.68
N ASP A 521 21.02 7.93 -34.22
CA ASP A 521 20.96 9.21 -34.90
C ASP A 521 21.42 10.33 -33.94
N PRO A 522 22.68 10.82 -34.09
CA PRO A 522 23.21 11.85 -33.22
C PRO A 522 22.62 13.25 -33.47
N ASP A 523 22.04 13.48 -34.65
CA ASP A 523 21.51 14.79 -35.07
C ASP A 523 20.04 14.97 -34.66
N ALA A 524 19.36 13.88 -34.24
CA ALA A 524 17.98 13.89 -33.76
C ALA A 524 17.85 14.54 -32.39
N PRO A 525 16.67 15.10 -32.05
CA PRO A 525 16.36 15.51 -30.67
C PRO A 525 16.63 14.37 -29.65
N LYS A 526 17.08 14.68 -28.44
CA LYS A 526 17.63 13.69 -27.49
C LYS A 526 16.76 12.48 -27.19
N HIS A 527 15.44 12.61 -27.25
CA HIS A 527 14.50 11.48 -27.08
C HIS A 527 14.21 10.72 -28.39
N LYS A 528 14.69 11.23 -29.53
CA LYS A 528 14.63 10.60 -30.85
C LYS A 528 16.03 10.24 -31.26
N GLY A 529 16.24 9.17 -32.00
CA GLY A 529 17.59 8.75 -32.40
C GLY A 529 18.25 7.81 -31.38
N ILE A 530 17.47 7.25 -30.44
CA ILE A 530 17.88 6.16 -29.55
C ILE A 530 17.29 4.86 -30.07
N SER A 531 18.09 3.81 -30.08
CA SER A 531 17.69 2.44 -30.43
C SER A 531 18.08 1.45 -29.31
N ILE A 532 17.44 0.29 -29.26
CA ILE A 532 17.82 -0.81 -28.39
C ILE A 532 18.44 -1.91 -29.24
N LEU A 533 19.65 -2.31 -28.88
CA LEU A 533 20.37 -3.43 -29.50
C LEU A 533 20.58 -4.56 -28.50
N ILE A 534 20.49 -5.81 -28.98
CA ILE A 534 20.93 -7.00 -28.26
C ILE A 534 22.39 -7.22 -28.60
N VAL A 535 23.30 -7.05 -27.66
CA VAL A 535 24.74 -7.16 -27.84
C VAL A 535 25.26 -8.44 -27.22
N ASP A 536 25.94 -9.27 -28.00
CA ASP A 536 26.63 -10.48 -27.53
C ASP A 536 27.86 -10.08 -26.70
N THR A 537 27.94 -10.53 -25.45
CA THR A 537 29.05 -10.19 -24.54
C THR A 537 30.33 -10.97 -24.85
N SER A 538 30.26 -11.98 -25.71
CA SER A 538 31.44 -12.71 -26.21
C SER A 538 32.23 -11.95 -27.29
N ASP A 539 31.69 -10.83 -27.83
CA ASP A 539 32.41 -9.99 -28.79
C ASP A 539 33.70 -9.45 -28.15
N PRO A 540 34.86 -9.58 -28.79
CA PRO A 540 36.15 -9.13 -28.24
C PRO A 540 36.24 -7.63 -27.98
N GLY A 541 35.38 -6.83 -28.57
CA GLY A 541 35.27 -5.40 -28.29
C GLY A 541 34.53 -5.06 -27.00
N TYR A 542 33.87 -6.04 -26.39
CA TYR A 542 33.22 -5.88 -25.09
C TYR A 542 34.19 -6.15 -23.94
N SER A 543 34.16 -5.29 -22.93
CA SER A 543 34.91 -5.50 -21.69
C SER A 543 34.22 -4.84 -20.52
N TRP A 544 34.60 -5.21 -19.29
CA TRP A 544 34.02 -4.68 -18.07
C TRP A 544 35.06 -4.51 -16.96
N THR A 545 34.75 -3.67 -15.99
CA THR A 545 35.47 -3.57 -14.71
C THR A 545 34.48 -3.61 -13.55
N PRO A 546 34.82 -4.30 -12.43
CA PRO A 546 33.92 -4.42 -11.30
C PRO A 546 33.71 -3.09 -10.59
N ILE A 547 32.48 -2.89 -10.09
CA ILE A 547 32.16 -1.86 -9.12
C ILE A 547 31.75 -2.58 -7.85
N ILE A 548 32.53 -2.41 -6.78
CA ILE A 548 32.22 -2.98 -5.48
C ILE A 548 31.22 -2.06 -4.79
N THR A 549 30.07 -2.61 -4.41
CA THR A 549 28.99 -1.85 -3.77
C THR A 549 29.21 -1.71 -2.25
N ALA A 550 28.41 -0.86 -1.60
CA ALA A 550 28.58 -0.49 -0.19
C ALA A 550 28.52 -1.69 0.78
N ASP A 551 27.84 -2.76 0.40
CA ASP A 551 27.76 -4.03 1.12
C ASP A 551 29.00 -4.93 0.92
N GLY A 552 29.97 -4.48 0.13
CA GLY A 552 31.20 -5.24 -0.19
C GLY A 552 31.04 -6.27 -1.30
N SER A 553 29.84 -6.38 -1.93
CA SER A 553 29.58 -7.35 -2.99
C SER A 553 29.96 -6.82 -4.39
N HIS A 554 30.26 -7.77 -5.31
CA HIS A 554 30.40 -7.51 -6.74
C HIS A 554 29.17 -8.05 -7.48
N HIS A 555 28.40 -7.19 -8.05
CA HIS A 555 27.28 -7.52 -8.95
C HIS A 555 27.05 -6.43 -10.00
N VAL A 556 27.74 -5.30 -9.89
CA VAL A 556 27.60 -4.13 -10.74
C VAL A 556 28.93 -3.87 -11.46
N ASN A 557 28.85 -3.39 -12.70
CA ASN A 557 30.02 -3.17 -13.53
C ASN A 557 29.98 -1.83 -14.27
N ALA A 558 31.16 -1.29 -14.57
CA ALA A 558 31.36 -0.41 -15.69
C ALA A 558 31.64 -1.29 -16.92
N THR A 559 30.97 -1.02 -18.04
CA THR A 559 31.09 -1.80 -19.27
C THR A 559 31.51 -0.93 -20.45
N TYR A 560 32.34 -1.45 -21.31
CA TYR A 560 33.02 -0.71 -22.40
C TYR A 560 32.77 -1.42 -23.72
N PHE A 561 32.58 -0.61 -24.77
CA PHE A 561 32.33 -1.04 -26.14
C PHE A 561 33.35 -0.38 -27.03
N ASN A 562 34.17 -1.18 -27.70
CA ASN A 562 35.21 -0.72 -28.60
C ASN A 562 35.08 -1.45 -29.94
N ASP A 563 34.42 -0.81 -30.89
CA ASP A 563 34.10 -1.35 -32.21
C ASP A 563 33.33 -2.69 -32.15
N VAL A 564 32.44 -2.87 -31.12
CA VAL A 564 31.62 -4.07 -31.00
C VAL A 564 30.66 -4.17 -32.18
N ARG A 565 30.65 -5.34 -32.84
CA ARG A 565 29.87 -5.58 -34.05
C ARG A 565 28.56 -6.29 -33.73
N VAL A 566 27.45 -5.58 -33.93
CA VAL A 566 26.10 -6.09 -33.63
C VAL A 566 25.34 -6.27 -34.94
N PRO A 567 24.87 -7.50 -35.28
CA PRO A 567 24.07 -7.73 -36.47
C PRO A 567 22.82 -6.87 -36.51
N VAL A 568 22.39 -6.41 -37.67
CA VAL A 568 21.18 -5.54 -37.80
C VAL A 568 19.91 -6.20 -37.36
N ASP A 569 19.85 -7.54 -37.38
CA ASP A 569 18.69 -8.32 -36.90
C ASP A 569 18.61 -8.43 -35.36
N MET A 570 19.62 -7.89 -34.65
CA MET A 570 19.62 -7.71 -33.19
C MET A 570 19.08 -6.33 -32.77
N LEU A 571 18.60 -5.50 -33.68
CA LEU A 571 17.82 -4.31 -33.38
C LEU A 571 16.44 -4.74 -32.86
N VAL A 572 16.03 -4.19 -31.71
CA VAL A 572 14.71 -4.47 -31.12
C VAL A 572 13.73 -3.36 -31.53
N GLY A 573 12.62 -3.77 -32.13
CA GLY A 573 11.64 -2.83 -32.67
C GLY A 573 12.19 -2.05 -33.88
N GLU A 574 11.90 -0.76 -33.96
CA GLU A 574 12.31 0.12 -35.05
C GLU A 574 13.53 0.99 -34.65
N GLU A 575 14.42 1.27 -35.63
CA GLU A 575 15.54 2.17 -35.43
C GLU A 575 15.07 3.57 -35.00
N ASN A 576 15.74 4.17 -34.04
CA ASN A 576 15.41 5.47 -33.45
C ASN A 576 14.11 5.53 -32.63
N GLN A 577 13.48 4.40 -32.34
CA GLN A 577 12.28 4.30 -31.49
C GLN A 577 12.56 3.69 -30.10
N GLY A 578 13.81 3.53 -29.73
CA GLY A 578 14.23 2.90 -28.47
C GLY A 578 13.72 3.63 -27.21
N TRP A 579 13.52 4.96 -27.27
CA TRP A 579 12.97 5.70 -26.13
C TRP A 579 11.57 5.23 -25.72
N LYS A 580 10.72 4.87 -26.66
CA LYS A 580 9.40 4.29 -26.39
C LYS A 580 9.51 2.96 -25.65
N LEU A 581 10.47 2.11 -26.06
CA LEU A 581 10.72 0.83 -25.39
C LEU A 581 11.20 1.05 -23.95
N ILE A 582 12.18 1.97 -23.76
CA ILE A 582 12.73 2.32 -22.45
C ILE A 582 11.62 2.80 -21.50
N THR A 583 10.76 3.72 -21.94
CA THR A 583 9.69 4.27 -21.08
C THR A 583 8.65 3.21 -20.70
N THR A 584 8.30 2.30 -21.61
CA THR A 584 7.41 1.17 -21.31
C THR A 584 8.05 0.25 -20.26
N GLN A 585 9.32 -0.10 -20.41
CA GLN A 585 10.06 -0.95 -19.49
C GLN A 585 10.20 -0.32 -18.10
N LEU A 586 10.50 0.96 -18.01
CA LEU A 586 10.62 1.68 -16.74
C LEU A 586 9.31 1.69 -15.94
N ASN A 587 8.15 1.62 -16.59
CA ASN A 587 6.87 1.49 -15.89
C ASN A 587 6.73 0.12 -15.22
N HIS A 588 7.09 -0.97 -15.93
CA HIS A 588 7.11 -2.33 -15.35
C HIS A 588 8.17 -2.46 -14.24
N GLU A 589 9.38 -1.90 -14.44
CA GLU A 589 10.45 -1.93 -13.45
C GLU A 589 10.05 -1.25 -12.14
N ARG A 590 9.30 -0.15 -12.18
CA ARG A 590 8.81 0.55 -10.97
C ARG A 590 7.95 -0.34 -10.09
N VAL A 591 7.04 -1.10 -10.70
CA VAL A 591 6.19 -2.06 -9.97
C VAL A 591 7.04 -3.12 -9.26
N MET A 592 8.07 -3.61 -9.93
CA MET A 592 8.94 -4.69 -9.45
C MET A 592 9.91 -4.28 -8.34
N LEU A 593 10.21 -2.99 -8.20
CA LEU A 593 11.11 -2.50 -7.15
C LEU A 593 10.42 -2.28 -5.80
N GLY A 594 9.10 -2.44 -5.74
CA GLY A 594 8.28 -2.24 -4.55
C GLY A 594 7.66 -3.47 -3.88
N PRO A 595 8.19 -4.72 -4.01
CA PRO A 595 7.53 -5.87 -3.41
C PRO A 595 7.57 -5.84 -1.88
N ALA A 596 6.43 -6.08 -1.26
CA ALA A 596 6.25 -6.11 0.19
C ALA A 596 7.04 -7.26 0.86
N GLY A 597 7.25 -8.35 0.14
CA GLY A 597 7.97 -9.53 0.63
C GLY A 597 9.37 -9.23 1.18
N ARG A 598 10.06 -8.20 0.67
CA ARG A 598 11.36 -7.78 1.21
C ARG A 598 11.28 -7.34 2.66
N ILE A 599 10.31 -6.50 3.01
CA ILE A 599 10.10 -6.01 4.38
C ILE A 599 9.64 -7.18 5.27
N GLU A 600 8.71 -8.00 4.77
CA GLU A 600 8.19 -9.17 5.46
C GLU A 600 9.33 -10.16 5.80
N GLY A 601 10.20 -10.47 4.85
CA GLY A 601 11.32 -11.39 5.08
C GLY A 601 12.32 -10.91 6.13
N LEU A 602 12.64 -9.61 6.14
CA LEU A 602 13.49 -9.00 7.17
C LEU A 602 12.83 -9.09 8.56
N ARG A 603 11.55 -8.74 8.63
CA ARG A 603 10.77 -8.80 9.87
C ARG A 603 10.70 -10.23 10.42
N ASP A 604 10.38 -11.21 9.58
CA ASP A 604 10.22 -12.60 10.00
C ASP A 604 11.53 -13.19 10.55
N LYS A 605 12.68 -12.88 9.94
CA LYS A 605 13.99 -13.30 10.45
C LYS A 605 14.29 -12.70 11.84
N VAL A 606 13.99 -11.42 12.02
CA VAL A 606 14.20 -10.75 13.33
C VAL A 606 13.20 -11.25 14.36
N ALA A 607 11.93 -11.44 13.99
CA ALA A 607 10.90 -11.98 14.88
C ALA A 607 11.22 -13.41 15.34
N ALA A 608 11.69 -14.28 14.43
CA ALA A 608 12.14 -15.63 14.79
C ALA A 608 13.29 -15.59 15.80
N TRP A 609 14.31 -14.75 15.54
CA TRP A 609 15.46 -14.58 16.44
C TRP A 609 15.05 -14.05 17.82
N LEU A 610 14.08 -13.12 17.90
CA LEU A 610 13.50 -12.60 19.14
C LEU A 610 12.67 -13.66 19.87
N GLY A 611 11.89 -14.47 19.13
CA GLY A 611 11.07 -15.56 19.69
C GLY A 611 11.90 -16.63 20.36
N GLU A 612 13.05 -17.03 19.78
CA GLU A 612 13.99 -17.96 20.40
C GLU A 612 14.57 -17.46 21.74
N ARG A 613 14.37 -16.18 22.08
CA ARG A 613 14.88 -15.49 23.27
C ARG A 613 13.76 -15.01 24.20
N ASP A 614 12.52 -15.42 23.95
CA ASP A 614 11.33 -15.02 24.73
C ASP A 614 11.17 -13.47 24.83
N LEU A 615 11.50 -12.73 23.75
CA LEU A 615 11.49 -11.26 23.76
C LEU A 615 10.26 -10.65 23.06
N LEU A 616 9.42 -11.45 22.39
CA LEU A 616 8.30 -10.94 21.58
C LEU A 616 7.27 -10.15 22.38
N GLU A 617 7.07 -10.49 23.66
CA GLU A 617 6.08 -9.84 24.52
C GLU A 617 6.57 -8.52 25.17
N ARG A 618 7.79 -8.12 24.89
CA ARG A 618 8.31 -6.83 25.39
C ARG A 618 7.62 -5.66 24.69
N PRO A 619 7.18 -4.63 25.41
CA PRO A 619 6.45 -3.51 24.82
C PRO A 619 7.20 -2.80 23.69
N ASP A 620 8.52 -2.57 23.83
CA ASP A 620 9.35 -1.91 22.84
C ASP A 620 9.62 -2.80 21.60
N VAL A 621 9.61 -4.12 21.76
CA VAL A 621 9.68 -5.08 20.66
C VAL A 621 8.35 -5.12 19.90
N ARG A 622 7.23 -5.21 20.63
CA ARG A 622 5.89 -5.19 20.05
C ARG A 622 5.64 -3.91 19.25
N GLU A 623 6.04 -2.76 19.78
CA GLU A 623 5.91 -1.47 19.09
C GLU A 623 6.65 -1.47 17.74
N VAL A 624 7.91 -1.92 17.71
CA VAL A 624 8.70 -1.95 16.48
C VAL A 624 8.15 -2.97 15.49
N LEU A 625 7.90 -4.22 15.92
CA LEU A 625 7.38 -5.26 15.05
C LEU A 625 5.97 -4.93 14.53
N GLY A 626 5.11 -4.35 15.37
CA GLY A 626 3.79 -3.86 14.94
C GLY A 626 3.88 -2.80 13.85
N ARG A 627 4.78 -1.82 14.00
CA ARG A 627 5.05 -0.80 12.97
C ARG A 627 5.52 -1.43 11.66
N VAL A 628 6.45 -2.37 11.70
CA VAL A 628 6.94 -3.08 10.53
C VAL A 628 5.82 -3.90 9.88
N THR A 629 4.99 -4.58 10.70
CA THR A 629 3.83 -5.34 10.22
C THR A 629 2.82 -4.43 9.52
N ALA A 630 2.44 -3.31 10.11
CA ALA A 630 1.52 -2.37 9.49
C ALA A 630 2.05 -1.87 8.13
N ALA A 631 3.32 -1.50 8.06
CA ALA A 631 3.91 -0.98 6.83
C ALA A 631 3.98 -2.03 5.72
N PHE A 632 4.37 -3.29 6.01
CA PHE A 632 4.40 -4.29 4.96
C PHE A 632 2.98 -4.69 4.51
N ARG A 633 1.99 -4.72 5.41
CA ARG A 633 0.59 -4.96 5.05
C ARG A 633 0.06 -3.90 4.09
N VAL A 634 0.29 -2.64 4.39
CA VAL A 634 -0.08 -1.52 3.51
C VAL A 634 0.67 -1.61 2.17
N ASN A 635 1.95 -1.98 2.18
CA ASN A 635 2.70 -2.20 0.94
C ASN A 635 2.15 -3.38 0.11
N GLU A 636 1.73 -4.45 0.76
CA GLU A 636 1.09 -5.60 0.11
C GLU A 636 -0.21 -5.18 -0.59
N LEU A 637 -1.07 -4.39 0.08
CA LEU A 637 -2.29 -3.84 -0.50
C LEU A 637 -1.99 -2.96 -1.72
N LEU A 638 -0.98 -2.10 -1.61
CA LEU A 638 -0.57 -1.22 -2.71
C LEU A 638 0.00 -2.01 -3.91
N ASN A 639 0.81 -3.04 -3.65
CA ASN A 639 1.30 -3.94 -4.70
C ASN A 639 0.15 -4.69 -5.39
N TRP A 640 -0.81 -5.15 -4.62
CA TRP A 640 -1.99 -5.83 -5.10
C TRP A 640 -2.82 -4.96 -6.05
N GLU A 641 -3.15 -3.75 -5.64
CA GLU A 641 -3.90 -2.82 -6.47
C GLU A 641 -3.17 -2.49 -7.77
N VAL A 642 -1.86 -2.24 -7.68
CA VAL A 642 -1.01 -1.98 -8.85
C VAL A 642 -1.00 -3.18 -9.81
N ALA A 643 -0.93 -4.41 -9.28
CA ALA A 643 -0.97 -5.62 -10.10
C ALA A 643 -2.33 -5.80 -10.81
N ARG A 644 -3.44 -5.53 -10.13
CA ARG A 644 -4.79 -5.55 -10.74
C ARG A 644 -4.93 -4.50 -11.83
N ALA A 645 -4.55 -3.27 -11.55
CA ALA A 645 -4.60 -2.19 -12.53
C ALA A 645 -3.71 -2.49 -13.76
N ALA A 646 -2.57 -3.15 -13.56
CA ALA A 646 -1.73 -3.62 -14.66
C ALA A 646 -2.41 -4.70 -15.50
N ALA A 647 -3.09 -5.66 -14.85
CA ALA A 647 -3.82 -6.75 -15.52
C ALA A 647 -5.00 -6.24 -16.37
N THR A 648 -5.71 -5.19 -15.93
CA THR A 648 -6.80 -4.56 -16.68
C THR A 648 -6.33 -3.50 -17.67
N GLY A 649 -5.05 -3.13 -17.66
CA GLY A 649 -4.49 -2.05 -18.49
C GLY A 649 -4.80 -0.64 -17.98
N GLU A 650 -5.26 -0.51 -16.74
CA GLU A 650 -5.65 0.75 -16.10
C GLU A 650 -4.54 1.35 -15.24
N LEU A 651 -3.37 0.74 -15.21
CA LEU A 651 -2.25 1.18 -14.37
C LEU A 651 -1.84 2.63 -14.68
N SER A 652 -2.04 3.51 -13.72
CA SER A 652 -1.58 4.89 -13.81
C SER A 652 -0.09 5.01 -13.47
N VAL A 653 0.56 6.03 -14.06
CA VAL A 653 1.96 6.39 -13.74
C VAL A 653 2.08 6.81 -12.27
N ALA A 654 1.06 7.46 -11.72
CA ALA A 654 1.06 7.90 -10.33
C ALA A 654 1.05 6.71 -9.36
N ASP A 655 0.24 5.68 -9.61
CA ASP A 655 0.15 4.51 -8.73
C ASP A 655 1.42 3.67 -8.78
N ALA A 656 1.98 3.42 -9.97
CA ALA A 656 3.27 2.74 -10.11
C ALA A 656 4.41 3.50 -9.41
N SER A 657 4.41 4.85 -9.52
CA SER A 657 5.42 5.69 -8.85
C SER A 657 5.21 5.71 -7.33
N SER A 658 3.95 5.73 -6.85
CA SER A 658 3.62 5.70 -5.43
C SER A 658 4.06 4.40 -4.76
N SER A 659 3.83 3.26 -5.40
CA SER A 659 4.27 1.95 -4.92
C SER A 659 5.79 1.90 -4.76
N LYS A 660 6.54 2.39 -5.76
CA LYS A 660 8.00 2.42 -5.69
C LYS A 660 8.52 3.35 -4.58
N VAL A 661 8.00 4.58 -4.49
CA VAL A 661 8.44 5.54 -3.47
C VAL A 661 8.14 5.01 -2.09
N PHE A 662 6.90 4.54 -1.87
CA PHE A 662 6.47 4.00 -0.60
C PHE A 662 7.36 2.84 -0.13
N ALA A 663 7.52 1.81 -0.94
CA ALA A 663 8.33 0.66 -0.60
C ALA A 663 9.79 1.01 -0.31
N ALA A 664 10.39 1.90 -1.13
CA ALA A 664 11.76 2.33 -0.95
C ALA A 664 11.97 3.11 0.35
N ASP A 665 11.04 4.01 0.72
CA ASP A 665 11.11 4.78 1.96
C ASP A 665 10.89 3.86 3.17
N GLN A 666 9.88 2.99 3.13
CA GLN A 666 9.58 2.09 4.24
C GLN A 666 10.73 1.12 4.52
N VAL A 667 11.30 0.48 3.49
CA VAL A 667 12.40 -0.47 3.71
C VAL A 667 13.64 0.19 4.33
N GLN A 668 13.93 1.45 4.01
CA GLN A 668 15.05 2.19 4.62
C GLN A 668 14.83 2.41 6.11
N HIS A 669 13.67 2.96 6.49
CA HIS A 669 13.36 3.27 7.88
C HIS A 669 13.21 2.00 8.74
N LEU A 670 12.44 1.03 8.26
CA LEU A 670 12.13 -0.18 9.02
C LEU A 670 13.33 -1.13 9.15
N SER A 671 14.23 -1.16 8.16
CA SER A 671 15.50 -1.88 8.31
C SER A 671 16.33 -1.34 9.47
N ALA A 672 16.39 -0.02 9.65
CA ALA A 672 17.10 0.60 10.77
C ALA A 672 16.47 0.25 12.12
N ASP A 673 15.14 0.22 12.20
CA ASP A 673 14.40 -0.18 13.40
C ASP A 673 14.67 -1.65 13.78
N LEU A 674 14.65 -2.56 12.82
CA LEU A 674 14.94 -3.98 13.01
C LEU A 674 16.40 -4.20 13.43
N VAL A 675 17.34 -3.53 12.78
CA VAL A 675 18.75 -3.51 13.19
C VAL A 675 18.88 -3.06 14.63
N GLY A 676 18.18 -1.99 15.02
CA GLY A 676 18.16 -1.44 16.37
C GLY A 676 17.70 -2.45 17.43
N LEU A 677 16.70 -3.29 17.12
CA LEU A 677 16.27 -4.36 18.04
C LEU A 677 17.36 -5.41 18.24
N VAL A 678 17.97 -5.90 17.16
CA VAL A 678 19.02 -6.92 17.24
C VAL A 678 20.25 -6.41 17.98
N HIS A 679 20.63 -5.14 17.78
CA HIS A 679 21.73 -4.52 18.54
C HIS A 679 21.41 -4.27 20.03
N ARG A 680 20.14 -4.03 20.35
CA ARG A 680 19.72 -3.78 21.75
C ARG A 680 19.74 -5.05 22.59
N TYR A 681 19.34 -6.19 22.00
CA TYR A 681 19.13 -7.44 22.73
C TYR A 681 20.14 -8.53 22.42
N GLY A 682 20.95 -8.38 21.36
CA GLY A 682 21.87 -9.40 20.90
C GLY A 682 23.30 -9.24 21.46
N ASP A 683 23.92 -10.36 21.75
CA ASP A 683 25.35 -10.43 22.01
C ASP A 683 26.10 -10.72 20.70
N PRO A 684 26.94 -9.79 20.18
CA PRO A 684 27.72 -10.03 18.97
C PRO A 684 28.72 -11.20 19.10
N GLY A 685 29.01 -11.65 20.31
CA GLY A 685 29.83 -12.84 20.56
C GLY A 685 29.11 -14.16 20.27
N GLU A 686 27.78 -14.13 20.17
CA GLU A 686 26.98 -15.30 19.80
C GLU A 686 26.94 -15.46 18.27
N PRO A 687 27.33 -16.63 17.70
CA PRO A 687 27.42 -16.80 16.25
C PRO A 687 26.13 -16.49 15.49
N ALA A 688 24.96 -16.93 15.97
CA ALA A 688 23.67 -16.66 15.34
C ALA A 688 23.32 -15.17 15.32
N THR A 689 23.59 -14.46 16.40
CA THR A 689 23.42 -13.00 16.51
C THR A 689 24.37 -12.26 15.58
N ALA A 690 25.65 -12.63 15.56
CA ALA A 690 26.64 -12.04 14.66
C ALA A 690 26.28 -12.22 13.18
N GLN A 691 25.77 -13.41 12.80
CA GLN A 691 25.33 -13.71 11.45
C GLN A 691 24.11 -12.85 11.06
N LEU A 692 23.11 -12.74 11.95
CA LEU A 692 21.93 -11.90 11.71
C LEU A 692 22.30 -10.42 11.57
N MET A 693 23.19 -9.91 12.43
CA MET A 693 23.69 -8.53 12.36
C MET A 693 24.39 -8.26 11.01
N ALA A 694 25.25 -9.17 10.58
CA ALA A 694 25.96 -9.05 9.31
C ALA A 694 24.99 -9.09 8.11
N TYR A 695 23.97 -9.96 8.16
CA TYR A 695 22.93 -10.04 7.15
C TYR A 695 22.14 -8.75 7.06
N LEU A 696 21.64 -8.22 8.19
CA LEU A 696 20.86 -7.00 8.24
C LEU A 696 21.67 -5.77 7.78
N ASP A 697 22.94 -5.66 8.15
CA ASP A 697 23.83 -4.61 7.67
C ASP A 697 24.02 -4.66 6.15
N ALA A 698 24.25 -5.85 5.59
CA ALA A 698 24.36 -6.05 4.15
C ALA A 698 23.03 -5.66 3.43
N GLN A 699 21.87 -6.07 3.96
CA GLN A 699 20.57 -5.71 3.40
C GLN A 699 20.31 -4.21 3.46
N ALA A 700 20.60 -3.53 4.58
CA ALA A 700 20.46 -2.10 4.70
C ALA A 700 21.30 -1.35 3.65
N LYS A 701 22.54 -1.76 3.41
CA LYS A 701 23.43 -1.18 2.39
C LYS A 701 22.94 -1.46 0.96
N ARG A 702 22.46 -2.67 0.69
CA ARG A 702 21.87 -3.06 -0.63
C ARG A 702 20.62 -2.24 -0.94
N ASN A 703 19.77 -2.04 0.05
CA ASN A 703 18.51 -1.32 -0.13
C ASN A 703 18.70 0.17 -0.49
N LEU A 704 19.89 0.75 -0.30
CA LEU A 704 20.19 2.13 -0.72
C LEU A 704 19.90 2.36 -2.21
N VAL A 705 20.10 1.35 -3.06
CA VAL A 705 19.83 1.45 -4.51
C VAL A 705 18.37 1.76 -4.82
N LEU A 706 17.43 1.38 -3.95
CA LEU A 706 16.00 1.59 -4.17
C LEU A 706 15.60 3.06 -4.21
N THR A 707 16.41 3.96 -3.66
CA THR A 707 16.13 5.40 -3.69
C THR A 707 16.36 6.03 -5.06
N PHE A 708 17.17 5.41 -5.93
CA PHE A 708 17.52 5.95 -7.25
C PHE A 708 17.43 4.92 -8.40
N GLY A 709 17.50 3.62 -8.12
CA GLY A 709 17.30 2.56 -9.13
C GLY A 709 15.87 2.58 -9.68
N GLY A 710 15.70 2.34 -11.00
CA GLY A 710 14.39 2.45 -11.64
C GLY A 710 13.80 3.86 -11.70
N GLY A 711 14.65 4.88 -11.57
CA GLY A 711 14.35 6.30 -11.49
C GLY A 711 14.39 6.86 -10.07
N VAL A 712 15.07 7.99 -9.90
CA VAL A 712 15.25 8.64 -8.59
C VAL A 712 13.91 9.03 -7.98
N GLN A 713 13.81 8.99 -6.66
CA GLN A 713 12.57 9.27 -5.91
C GLN A 713 11.99 10.66 -6.21
N GLU A 714 12.83 11.65 -6.44
CA GLU A 714 12.40 13.00 -6.79
C GLU A 714 11.62 13.03 -8.12
N VAL A 715 12.08 12.28 -9.13
CA VAL A 715 11.36 12.14 -10.40
C VAL A 715 10.05 11.37 -10.21
N GLN A 716 10.04 10.33 -9.37
CA GLN A 716 8.82 9.57 -9.09
C GLN A 716 7.77 10.46 -8.41
N ARG A 717 8.17 11.27 -7.41
CA ARG A 717 7.27 12.23 -6.75
C ARG A 717 6.77 13.31 -7.72
N GLU A 718 7.62 13.77 -8.65
CA GLU A 718 7.19 14.69 -9.73
C GLU A 718 6.11 14.03 -10.60
N LEU A 719 6.28 12.75 -10.96
CA LEU A 719 5.30 12.01 -11.75
C LEU A 719 3.97 11.82 -10.99
N ILE A 720 4.00 11.57 -9.68
CA ILE A 720 2.81 11.53 -8.83
C ILE A 720 2.08 12.87 -8.88
N GLY A 721 2.81 13.98 -8.70
CA GLY A 721 2.23 15.32 -8.79
C GLY A 721 1.58 15.59 -10.15
N MET A 722 2.28 15.26 -11.24
CA MET A 722 1.80 15.51 -12.61
C MET A 722 0.59 14.64 -12.98
N PHE A 723 0.65 13.34 -12.74
CA PHE A 723 -0.35 12.38 -13.22
C PHE A 723 -1.43 12.06 -12.19
N GLY A 724 -1.12 12.10 -10.90
CA GLY A 724 -2.09 11.88 -9.83
C GLY A 724 -2.86 13.14 -9.42
N LEU A 725 -2.20 14.31 -9.45
CA LEU A 725 -2.76 15.57 -8.96
C LEU A 725 -2.89 16.65 -10.05
N GLN A 726 -2.55 16.33 -11.30
CA GLN A 726 -2.60 17.27 -12.44
C GLN A 726 -1.82 18.57 -12.17
N MET A 727 -0.67 18.45 -11.49
CA MET A 727 0.23 19.56 -11.25
C MET A 727 1.06 19.88 -12.49
N PRO A 728 1.50 21.14 -12.68
CA PRO A 728 2.40 21.49 -13.76
C PRO A 728 3.75 20.76 -13.58
N ARG A 729 4.42 20.52 -14.70
CA ARG A 729 5.78 20.00 -14.68
C ARG A 729 6.73 21.00 -14.01
N VAL A 730 7.58 20.51 -13.11
CA VAL A 730 8.64 21.33 -12.52
C VAL A 730 9.63 21.74 -13.61
N PRO A 731 9.92 23.04 -13.78
CA PRO A 731 10.92 23.50 -14.76
C PRO A 731 12.30 22.94 -14.42
N ARG A 732 13.03 22.46 -15.43
CA ARG A 732 14.40 21.93 -15.32
C ARG A 732 15.38 22.84 -16.03
#